data_bf62dec3d77f27abe63cc53d664cabba
#
_entry.id   bf62dec3d77f27abe63cc53d664cabba
#
_cell.length_a   1.000
_cell.length_b   1.000
_cell.length_c   1.000
_cell.angle_alpha   90.00
_cell.angle_beta   90.00
_cell.angle_gamma   90.00
#
_symmetry.space_group_name_H-M   'P 1'
#
loop_
_entity.id
_entity.type
_entity.pdbx_description
1 polymer ?
#
loop_
_entity_poly.entity_id
_entity_poly.type
_entity_poly.pdbx_seq_one_letter_code
_entity_poly.pdbx_strand_id
1 'polypeptide(L)'
;MEELNYQSQQNATDGEQNSLSLVDIWNIIWGHKWWFVAGMVVCVLCAAFYLYRTPSTFSRSAKLIVDESAQDAAVRNLSSFTGGGMRLRNTVAVENEMEAFTSPDLMETVVERNNLQTVYIEKQLLRDVELYRNTPIELKLEGSNPTKGFSFTISKKGDSTFVLSEFRIGADKIKEKVTGTLCDTVSTPVGLIALHPTMNFDRWKNDIIVSWANPMARAKAYCANLSANISSKESTVLVLNYKDKFPARAENILSSLIDVYNKVWLYDKNRAARNTSNFITERLGIIENELGGIEGDLKNYKASHNLTDMKAVAQQYLEESSTYAEKLFEVNNQLSIATFIKDYLNDPSHATSLIPSNSGIASASVESQIGEYNKLILQRDRYKSAGSENPMVADLNVSISSMRSAILRSIDNLVATLSLQADGLKQQEDQVLQRISSSSGQEYELLSMTRQQKVKESLYIFLLQKREENEITALVNVGNTRVIMRPNGSPNPVAPRKAMILLLALIIGCAIPFAYFFLSVILDTTVKSRLDLAALKVPFLAEIPHSVLKRGKFSFLKKGTKKASAEKGGCRIVVKAGKRNMMNEAYRVLRTNLDLMLGKQGSHVVMVTSFNPNAGKTYNIMNIAAVMSIKPAKVVLVDLDLRKASLSKALNANASVGVSSYLNGDVRDLGSITVNISKDLDCIPVGVLPPNPTELLLSGEFPKMIEQLRSKYEYVFIDCPPIEIVADSAIVTQYVDMTLFIARAGLFDKRLMPKINELYEQNKYTRMCLVLNGVQMEYKPYAKSGYGYGYGYGYGYGYGYGNDSDDSGSSESKN
;
A
#
# COMPACT_ATOMS: atom_id res chain seq x y z
N MET A 1 22.51 52.39 -11.04
CA MET A 1 21.15 52.00 -10.60
C MET A 1 20.23 51.58 -11.74
N GLU A 2 20.41 52.16 -12.95
CA GLU A 2 19.67 51.71 -14.14
C GLU A 2 20.12 50.33 -14.68
N GLU A 3 21.42 50.04 -14.64
CA GLU A 3 21.93 48.69 -15.05
C GLU A 3 21.50 47.55 -14.15
N LEU A 4 21.32 47.80 -12.85
CA LEU A 4 20.81 46.82 -11.90
C LEU A 4 19.31 46.55 -12.08
N ASN A 5 18.54 47.52 -12.56
CA ASN A 5 17.14 47.33 -12.91
C ASN A 5 16.92 46.55 -14.23
N TYR A 6 17.88 46.69 -15.16
CA TYR A 6 17.82 45.91 -16.42
C TYR A 6 18.16 44.44 -16.22
N GLN A 7 19.11 44.10 -15.33
CA GLN A 7 19.41 42.70 -14.97
C GLN A 7 18.33 42.03 -14.13
N SER A 8 17.63 42.80 -13.28
CA SER A 8 16.50 42.22 -12.52
C SER A 8 15.25 41.97 -13.35
N GLN A 9 15.04 42.73 -14.44
CA GLN A 9 13.97 42.47 -15.41
C GLN A 9 14.29 41.31 -16.36
N GLN A 10 15.56 41.10 -16.73
CA GLN A 10 15.97 39.94 -17.52
C GLN A 10 15.85 38.62 -16.75
N ASN A 11 16.19 38.59 -15.45
CA ASN A 11 16.06 37.40 -14.61
C ASN A 11 14.61 37.06 -14.23
N ALA A 12 13.69 38.01 -14.32
CA ALA A 12 12.28 37.79 -14.13
C ALA A 12 11.57 37.18 -15.36
N THR A 13 12.09 37.42 -16.56
CA THR A 13 11.54 36.87 -17.81
C THR A 13 12.05 35.46 -18.14
N ASP A 14 13.22 35.07 -17.65
CA ASP A 14 13.75 33.71 -17.87
C ASP A 14 13.09 32.63 -16.94
N GLY A 15 12.44 33.07 -15.83
CA GLY A 15 11.72 32.15 -14.92
C GLY A 15 10.31 31.80 -15.37
N GLU A 16 9.68 32.57 -16.25
CA GLU A 16 8.28 32.36 -16.66
C GLU A 16 8.07 31.49 -17.92
N GLN A 17 9.17 31.18 -18.66
CA GLN A 17 9.07 30.51 -19.98
C GLN A 17 8.75 29.00 -19.90
N ASN A 18 8.68 28.37 -18.73
CA ASN A 18 8.41 26.93 -18.63
C ASN A 18 7.24 26.55 -17.71
N SER A 19 6.44 27.49 -17.22
CA SER A 19 5.23 27.15 -16.47
C SER A 19 4.09 26.83 -17.42
N LEU A 20 3.73 25.55 -17.48
CA LEU A 20 2.53 25.10 -18.19
C LEU A 20 1.31 25.82 -17.60
N SER A 21 0.63 26.59 -18.42
CA SER A 21 -0.61 27.28 -18.05
C SER A 21 -1.71 26.25 -17.77
N LEU A 22 -2.62 26.57 -16.84
CA LEU A 22 -3.85 25.78 -16.62
C LEU A 22 -4.65 25.57 -17.92
N VAL A 23 -4.54 26.51 -18.85
CA VAL A 23 -5.18 26.42 -20.19
C VAL A 23 -4.53 25.32 -21.03
N ASP A 24 -3.23 25.11 -20.92
CA ASP A 24 -2.53 24.04 -21.64
C ASP A 24 -2.92 22.67 -21.11
N ILE A 25 -3.04 22.53 -19.80
CA ILE A 25 -3.54 21.31 -19.15
C ILE A 25 -4.96 20.99 -19.63
N TRP A 26 -5.83 21.99 -19.67
CA TRP A 26 -7.19 21.85 -20.18
C TRP A 26 -7.24 21.43 -21.66
N ASN A 27 -6.40 22.02 -22.48
CA ASN A 27 -6.29 21.70 -23.91
C ASN A 27 -5.77 20.27 -24.12
N ILE A 28 -4.83 19.78 -23.29
CA ILE A 28 -4.34 18.38 -23.33
C ILE A 28 -5.51 17.44 -23.04
N ILE A 29 -6.25 17.69 -21.97
CA ILE A 29 -7.38 16.83 -21.56
C ILE A 29 -8.47 16.83 -22.63
N TRP A 30 -8.88 18.01 -23.13
CA TRP A 30 -9.97 18.13 -24.08
C TRP A 30 -9.62 17.60 -25.46
N GLY A 31 -8.36 17.80 -25.90
CA GLY A 31 -7.86 17.28 -27.17
C GLY A 31 -7.80 15.75 -27.22
N HIS A 32 -7.55 15.11 -26.08
CA HIS A 32 -7.37 13.67 -25.97
C HIS A 32 -8.44 12.99 -25.08
N LYS A 33 -9.59 13.61 -24.89
CA LYS A 33 -10.67 13.17 -23.98
C LYS A 33 -11.04 11.69 -24.11
N TRP A 34 -11.02 11.12 -25.32
CA TRP A 34 -11.33 9.70 -25.53
C TRP A 34 -10.30 8.74 -24.93
N TRP A 35 -9.04 9.16 -24.83
CA TRP A 35 -8.00 8.39 -24.14
C TRP A 35 -8.19 8.39 -22.62
N PHE A 36 -8.63 9.52 -22.07
CA PHE A 36 -8.98 9.61 -20.64
C PHE A 36 -10.20 8.75 -20.33
N VAL A 37 -11.25 8.81 -21.17
CA VAL A 37 -12.44 7.96 -21.00
C VAL A 37 -12.06 6.48 -21.12
N ALA A 38 -11.26 6.09 -22.11
CA ALA A 38 -10.80 4.71 -22.26
C ALA A 38 -9.96 4.25 -21.06
N GLY A 39 -9.03 5.08 -20.58
CA GLY A 39 -8.23 4.79 -19.40
C GLY A 39 -9.07 4.58 -18.15
N MET A 40 -10.06 5.47 -17.89
CA MET A 40 -11.01 5.32 -16.78
C MET A 40 -11.82 4.02 -16.89
N VAL A 41 -12.36 3.73 -18.07
CA VAL A 41 -13.17 2.50 -18.29
C VAL A 41 -12.34 1.25 -18.03
N VAL A 42 -11.12 1.18 -18.56
CA VAL A 42 -10.23 0.02 -18.34
C VAL A 42 -9.89 -0.14 -16.86
N CYS A 43 -9.50 0.94 -16.16
CA CYS A 43 -9.16 0.89 -14.73
C CYS A 43 -10.37 0.50 -13.88
N VAL A 44 -11.57 1.03 -14.18
CA VAL A 44 -12.81 0.67 -13.47
C VAL A 44 -13.18 -0.79 -13.71
N LEU A 45 -13.02 -1.32 -14.92
CA LEU A 45 -13.25 -2.74 -15.23
C LEU A 45 -12.25 -3.63 -14.48
N CYS A 46 -10.97 -3.25 -14.41
CA CYS A 46 -9.97 -3.95 -13.61
C CYS A 46 -10.31 -3.93 -12.12
N ALA A 47 -10.75 -2.79 -11.59
CA ALA A 47 -11.17 -2.66 -10.21
C ALA A 47 -12.44 -3.48 -9.93
N ALA A 48 -13.41 -3.49 -10.84
CA ALA A 48 -14.62 -4.31 -10.73
C ALA A 48 -14.28 -5.81 -10.74
N PHE A 49 -13.36 -6.24 -11.61
CA PHE A 49 -12.87 -7.61 -11.65
C PHE A 49 -12.14 -7.98 -10.35
N TYR A 50 -11.28 -7.10 -9.83
CA TYR A 50 -10.63 -7.29 -8.53
C TYR A 50 -11.63 -7.41 -7.38
N LEU A 51 -12.63 -6.52 -7.33
CA LEU A 51 -13.69 -6.54 -6.32
C LEU A 51 -14.57 -7.79 -6.42
N TYR A 52 -14.80 -8.29 -7.61
CA TYR A 52 -15.52 -9.55 -7.83
C TYR A 52 -14.74 -10.75 -7.31
N ARG A 53 -13.42 -10.78 -7.55
CA ARG A 53 -12.56 -11.89 -7.12
C ARG A 53 -12.26 -11.88 -5.63
N THR A 54 -12.18 -10.71 -4.99
CA THR A 54 -11.82 -10.58 -3.58
C THR A 54 -13.05 -10.82 -2.69
N PRO A 55 -13.00 -11.82 -1.75
CA PRO A 55 -14.10 -12.08 -0.83
C PRO A 55 -14.29 -10.91 0.14
N SER A 56 -15.55 -10.62 0.46
CA SER A 56 -15.89 -9.65 1.50
C SER A 56 -15.48 -10.17 2.88
N THR A 57 -14.86 -9.33 3.70
CA THR A 57 -14.52 -9.62 5.09
C THR A 57 -15.38 -8.79 6.02
N PHE A 58 -15.85 -9.44 7.10
CA PHE A 58 -16.69 -8.82 8.12
C PHE A 58 -15.92 -8.75 9.43
N SER A 59 -16.22 -7.77 10.26
CA SER A 59 -15.67 -7.66 11.60
C SER A 59 -16.78 -7.95 12.62
N ARG A 60 -16.46 -8.76 13.62
CA ARG A 60 -17.28 -9.00 14.78
C ARG A 60 -16.51 -8.60 16.02
N SER A 61 -17.22 -8.03 16.99
CA SER A 61 -16.62 -7.61 18.25
C SER A 61 -17.41 -8.11 19.44
N ALA A 62 -16.69 -8.43 20.51
CA ALA A 62 -17.26 -8.74 21.81
C ALA A 62 -16.63 -7.81 22.85
N LYS A 63 -17.41 -7.43 23.88
CA LYS A 63 -16.90 -6.64 25.00
C LYS A 63 -17.04 -7.42 26.29
N LEU A 64 -15.97 -7.49 27.03
CA LEU A 64 -15.84 -8.22 28.27
C LEU A 64 -15.37 -7.28 29.39
N ILE A 65 -15.88 -7.44 30.59
CA ILE A 65 -15.24 -6.91 31.80
C ILE A 65 -14.35 -8.04 32.33
N VAL A 66 -13.13 -7.71 32.66
CA VAL A 66 -12.25 -8.57 33.43
C VAL A 66 -12.48 -8.21 34.90
N ASP A 67 -13.02 -9.16 35.67
CA ASP A 67 -13.22 -8.96 37.10
C ASP A 67 -11.87 -9.07 37.81
N GLU A 68 -11.59 -8.05 38.62
CA GLU A 68 -10.41 -8.07 39.47
C GLU A 68 -10.63 -9.10 40.60
N SER A 69 -9.67 -9.99 40.77
CA SER A 69 -9.75 -10.94 41.88
C SER A 69 -9.85 -10.20 43.24
N ALA A 70 -10.63 -10.73 44.14
CA ALA A 70 -10.78 -10.17 45.50
C ALA A 70 -9.43 -9.99 46.22
N GLN A 71 -8.40 -10.76 45.86
CA GLN A 71 -7.03 -10.62 46.32
C GLN A 71 -6.34 -9.31 45.90
N ASP A 72 -6.57 -8.87 44.62
CA ASP A 72 -6.06 -7.58 44.15
C ASP A 72 -6.76 -6.40 44.82
N ALA A 73 -8.01 -6.58 45.26
CA ALA A 73 -8.74 -5.61 46.05
C ALA A 73 -8.20 -5.53 47.49
N ALA A 74 -7.78 -6.65 48.13
CA ALA A 74 -7.20 -6.69 49.46
C ALA A 74 -5.82 -6.02 49.49
N VAL A 75 -4.99 -6.27 48.48
CA VAL A 75 -3.66 -5.61 48.33
C VAL A 75 -3.80 -4.11 48.14
N ARG A 76 -4.83 -3.65 47.40
CA ARG A 76 -5.13 -2.21 47.27
C ARG A 76 -5.56 -1.56 48.58
N ASN A 77 -6.36 -2.22 49.37
CA ASN A 77 -6.78 -1.71 50.67
C ASN A 77 -5.59 -1.58 51.64
N LEU A 78 -4.59 -2.48 51.52
CA LEU A 78 -3.39 -2.43 52.34
C LEU A 78 -2.42 -1.32 51.88
N SER A 79 -2.30 -1.07 50.57
CA SER A 79 -1.44 0.00 50.02
C SER A 79 -1.98 1.40 50.30
N SER A 80 -3.30 1.55 50.50
CA SER A 80 -3.91 2.81 50.95
C SER A 80 -3.57 3.15 52.39
N PHE A 81 -3.26 2.13 53.24
CA PHE A 81 -2.82 2.34 54.63
C PHE A 81 -1.34 2.69 54.78
N THR A 82 -0.50 2.35 53.81
CA THR A 82 0.97 2.58 53.89
C THR A 82 1.43 3.89 53.25
N GLY A 83 0.52 4.81 52.87
CA GLY A 83 0.85 6.20 52.50
C GLY A 83 1.72 6.34 51.22
N GLY A 84 1.99 5.26 50.52
CA GLY A 84 2.75 5.25 49.28
C GLY A 84 1.84 5.51 48.07
N GLY A 85 1.73 6.75 47.64
CA GLY A 85 0.91 7.19 46.52
C GLY A 85 1.34 6.67 45.15
N MET A 86 1.75 5.42 45.02
CA MET A 86 2.04 4.76 43.77
C MET A 86 0.79 3.98 43.32
N ARG A 87 -0.04 4.61 42.52
CA ARG A 87 -1.08 3.91 41.72
C ARG A 87 -0.39 2.88 40.81
N LEU A 88 -0.08 1.70 41.35
CA LEU A 88 0.30 0.54 40.54
C LEU A 88 -0.91 0.21 39.66
N ARG A 89 -0.73 0.42 38.40
CA ARG A 89 -1.74 0.48 37.33
C ARG A 89 -2.46 -0.86 37.18
N ASN A 90 -3.77 -0.85 37.30
CA ASN A 90 -4.68 -1.94 36.89
C ASN A 90 -4.48 -2.42 35.46
N THR A 91 -3.70 -1.68 34.67
CA THR A 91 -3.46 -1.96 33.22
C THR A 91 -2.65 -3.24 33.00
N VAL A 92 -1.73 -3.60 33.90
CA VAL A 92 -0.86 -4.77 33.73
C VAL A 92 -1.66 -6.08 33.82
N ALA A 93 -2.65 -6.15 34.70
CA ALA A 93 -3.49 -7.35 34.82
C ALA A 93 -4.38 -7.56 33.58
N VAL A 94 -4.96 -6.48 33.05
CA VAL A 94 -5.79 -6.54 31.84
C VAL A 94 -4.96 -6.78 30.57
N GLU A 95 -3.73 -6.25 30.52
CA GLU A 95 -2.78 -6.51 29.42
C GLU A 95 -2.37 -7.98 29.37
N ASN A 96 -2.12 -8.62 30.52
CA ASN A 96 -1.84 -10.06 30.59
C ASN A 96 -3.02 -10.90 30.10
N GLU A 97 -4.24 -10.53 30.50
CA GLU A 97 -5.44 -11.25 30.02
C GLU A 97 -5.69 -11.02 28.52
N MET A 98 -5.34 -9.84 28.00
CA MET A 98 -5.37 -9.57 26.56
C MET A 98 -4.42 -10.48 25.78
N GLU A 99 -3.21 -10.71 26.29
CA GLU A 99 -2.27 -11.67 25.70
C GLU A 99 -2.78 -13.11 25.80
N ALA A 100 -3.38 -13.46 26.92
CA ALA A 100 -4.00 -14.79 27.09
C ALA A 100 -5.08 -15.06 26.05
N PHE A 101 -5.97 -14.09 25.77
CA PHE A 101 -6.99 -14.23 24.73
C PHE A 101 -6.42 -14.37 23.31
N THR A 102 -5.23 -13.81 23.04
CA THR A 102 -4.57 -13.93 21.74
C THR A 102 -3.64 -15.13 21.63
N SER A 103 -3.56 -15.95 22.68
CA SER A 103 -2.73 -17.15 22.71
C SER A 103 -3.16 -18.17 21.65
N PRO A 104 -2.21 -18.73 20.89
CA PRO A 104 -2.48 -19.84 19.97
C PRO A 104 -3.04 -21.09 20.65
N ASP A 105 -2.69 -21.35 21.91
CA ASP A 105 -3.14 -22.54 22.68
C ASP A 105 -4.63 -22.49 22.97
N LEU A 106 -5.12 -21.32 23.40
CA LEU A 106 -6.56 -21.11 23.56
C LEU A 106 -7.30 -21.26 22.21
N MET A 107 -6.72 -20.68 21.16
CA MET A 107 -7.30 -20.78 19.82
C MET A 107 -7.27 -22.21 19.28
N GLU A 108 -6.26 -23.03 19.63
CA GLU A 108 -6.20 -24.45 19.28
C GLU A 108 -7.42 -25.20 19.81
N THR A 109 -7.73 -25.03 21.07
CA THR A 109 -8.93 -25.62 21.69
C THR A 109 -10.22 -25.13 21.02
N VAL A 110 -10.28 -23.85 20.60
CA VAL A 110 -11.42 -23.31 19.83
C VAL A 110 -11.53 -23.94 18.45
N VAL A 111 -10.39 -24.15 17.77
CA VAL A 111 -10.32 -24.80 16.45
C VAL A 111 -10.83 -26.23 16.54
N GLU A 112 -10.40 -27.00 17.55
CA GLU A 112 -10.83 -28.37 17.77
C GLU A 112 -12.32 -28.45 18.11
N ARG A 113 -12.79 -27.62 19.04
CA ARG A 113 -14.20 -27.61 19.49
C ARG A 113 -15.18 -27.28 18.36
N ASN A 114 -14.78 -26.42 17.43
CA ASN A 114 -15.62 -25.99 16.30
C ASN A 114 -15.31 -26.71 14.99
N ASN A 115 -14.47 -27.74 14.99
CA ASN A 115 -14.02 -28.50 13.80
C ASN A 115 -13.46 -27.59 12.68
N LEU A 116 -12.68 -26.56 13.05
CA LEU A 116 -12.15 -25.58 12.10
C LEU A 116 -10.83 -26.01 11.44
N GLN A 117 -10.28 -27.16 11.81
CA GLN A 117 -9.07 -27.75 11.20
C GLN A 117 -9.30 -28.08 9.72
N THR A 118 -10.54 -28.37 9.33
CA THR A 118 -10.92 -28.69 7.94
C THR A 118 -11.61 -27.50 7.28
N VAL A 119 -11.13 -27.11 6.09
CA VAL A 119 -11.71 -26.04 5.27
C VAL A 119 -12.14 -26.63 3.93
N TYR A 120 -13.34 -26.30 3.50
CA TYR A 120 -13.93 -26.73 2.24
C TYR A 120 -14.00 -25.55 1.28
N ILE A 121 -13.52 -25.71 0.05
CA ILE A 121 -13.48 -24.67 -0.97
C ILE A 121 -14.10 -25.23 -2.25
N GLU A 122 -15.19 -24.67 -2.68
CA GLU A 122 -15.85 -25.01 -3.95
C GLU A 122 -15.12 -24.33 -5.10
N LYS A 123 -14.69 -25.12 -6.10
CA LYS A 123 -14.09 -24.62 -7.33
C LYS A 123 -15.17 -24.02 -8.23
N GLN A 124 -15.12 -22.72 -8.51
CA GLN A 124 -15.98 -22.04 -9.48
C GLN A 124 -15.15 -21.41 -10.58
N LEU A 125 -15.74 -21.18 -11.77
CA LEU A 125 -15.03 -20.75 -12.98
C LEU A 125 -14.19 -19.48 -12.80
N LEU A 126 -14.67 -18.51 -12.03
CA LEU A 126 -14.01 -17.20 -11.86
C LEU A 126 -13.51 -16.94 -10.43
N ARG A 127 -14.00 -17.68 -9.45
CA ARG A 127 -13.68 -17.46 -8.05
C ARG A 127 -13.93 -18.72 -7.23
N ASP A 128 -12.93 -19.18 -6.49
CA ASP A 128 -13.08 -20.22 -5.51
C ASP A 128 -13.85 -19.71 -4.28
N VAL A 129 -14.86 -20.45 -3.83
CA VAL A 129 -15.73 -20.05 -2.71
C VAL A 129 -15.51 -21.00 -1.54
N GLU A 130 -15.04 -20.44 -0.42
CA GLU A 130 -14.97 -21.21 0.83
C GLU A 130 -16.39 -21.48 1.35
N LEU A 131 -16.63 -22.71 1.82
CA LEU A 131 -17.90 -23.13 2.39
C LEU A 131 -17.78 -23.23 3.92
N TYR A 132 -18.73 -22.63 4.63
CA TYR A 132 -18.83 -22.74 6.08
C TYR A 132 -20.27 -23.04 6.47
N ARG A 133 -20.50 -24.12 7.22
CA ARG A 133 -21.81 -24.69 7.58
C ARG A 133 -22.72 -25.14 6.42
N ASN A 134 -22.47 -24.68 5.19
CA ASN A 134 -23.22 -25.08 3.99
C ASN A 134 -22.42 -26.10 3.16
N THR A 135 -21.51 -26.83 3.80
CA THR A 135 -20.74 -27.89 3.15
C THR A 135 -21.68 -29.04 2.79
N PRO A 136 -21.64 -29.59 1.57
CA PRO A 136 -22.45 -30.74 1.20
C PRO A 136 -21.92 -32.04 1.79
N ILE A 137 -20.67 -32.08 2.20
CA ILE A 137 -19.99 -33.25 2.77
C ILE A 137 -19.19 -32.84 4.01
N GLU A 138 -19.01 -33.77 4.92
CA GLU A 138 -18.14 -33.65 6.09
C GLU A 138 -17.08 -34.75 6.07
N LEU A 139 -15.82 -34.36 6.24
CA LEU A 139 -14.66 -35.23 6.33
C LEU A 139 -14.53 -35.74 7.77
N LYS A 140 -14.50 -37.06 7.96
CA LYS A 140 -14.04 -37.70 9.18
C LYS A 140 -12.72 -38.45 8.92
N LEU A 141 -11.76 -38.21 9.78
CA LEU A 141 -10.49 -38.96 9.79
C LEU A 141 -10.64 -40.13 10.73
N GLU A 142 -10.34 -41.33 10.25
CA GLU A 142 -10.32 -42.56 11.08
C GLU A 142 -8.85 -42.94 11.30
N GLY A 143 -8.48 -43.10 12.59
CA GLY A 143 -7.11 -43.41 13.00
C GLY A 143 -6.38 -42.26 13.68
N SER A 144 -5.03 -42.28 13.66
CA SER A 144 -4.23 -41.23 14.25
C SER A 144 -4.27 -39.94 13.42
N ASN A 145 -4.35 -38.79 14.09
CA ASN A 145 -4.31 -37.48 13.44
C ASN A 145 -3.04 -37.30 12.61
N PRO A 146 -3.14 -36.86 11.37
CA PRO A 146 -1.97 -36.60 10.54
C PRO A 146 -1.07 -35.54 11.16
N THR A 147 0.25 -35.75 11.12
CA THR A 147 1.23 -34.77 11.61
C THR A 147 1.42 -33.59 10.66
N LYS A 148 1.20 -33.82 9.34
CA LYS A 148 1.36 -32.81 8.29
C LYS A 148 -0.01 -32.41 7.73
N GLY A 149 -0.16 -31.14 7.42
CA GLY A 149 -1.34 -30.64 6.71
C GLY A 149 -1.44 -31.25 5.32
N PHE A 150 -2.68 -31.50 4.88
CA PHE A 150 -2.95 -32.05 3.56
C PHE A 150 -4.12 -31.36 2.87
N SER A 151 -4.22 -31.53 1.56
CA SER A 151 -5.39 -31.14 0.78
C SER A 151 -5.62 -32.10 -0.39
N PHE A 152 -6.87 -32.25 -0.80
CA PHE A 152 -7.26 -33.00 -1.98
C PHE A 152 -8.54 -32.43 -2.58
N THR A 153 -8.81 -32.77 -3.83
CA THR A 153 -10.02 -32.36 -4.55
C THR A 153 -10.99 -33.54 -4.59
N ILE A 154 -12.25 -33.26 -4.24
CA ILE A 154 -13.36 -34.23 -4.31
C ILE A 154 -14.25 -33.84 -5.48
N SER A 155 -14.50 -34.79 -6.37
CA SER A 155 -15.42 -34.68 -7.50
C SER A 155 -16.56 -35.69 -7.34
N LYS A 156 -17.81 -35.24 -7.52
CA LYS A 156 -19.00 -36.11 -7.49
C LYS A 156 -19.06 -36.91 -8.79
N LYS A 157 -19.14 -38.24 -8.68
CA LYS A 157 -19.24 -39.14 -9.86
C LYS A 157 -20.62 -39.71 -10.03
N GLY A 158 -21.39 -39.86 -8.94
CA GLY A 158 -22.76 -40.40 -8.89
C GLY A 158 -23.45 -39.92 -7.64
N ASP A 159 -24.64 -40.46 -7.32
CA ASP A 159 -25.38 -40.03 -6.13
C ASP A 159 -24.73 -40.48 -4.81
N SER A 160 -23.99 -41.60 -4.83
CA SER A 160 -23.30 -42.12 -3.63
C SER A 160 -21.79 -42.29 -3.83
N THR A 161 -21.27 -42.01 -5.00
CA THR A 161 -19.84 -42.23 -5.33
C THR A 161 -19.11 -40.95 -5.60
N PHE A 162 -17.86 -40.88 -5.12
CA PHE A 162 -16.96 -39.74 -5.31
C PHE A 162 -15.58 -40.16 -5.80
N VAL A 163 -14.84 -39.23 -6.36
CA VAL A 163 -13.43 -39.41 -6.75
C VAL A 163 -12.59 -38.37 -6.03
N LEU A 164 -11.54 -38.85 -5.36
CA LEU A 164 -10.53 -38.05 -4.72
C LEU A 164 -9.34 -37.91 -5.66
N SER A 165 -8.83 -36.72 -5.82
CA SER A 165 -7.72 -36.42 -6.70
C SER A 165 -6.89 -35.23 -6.20
N GLU A 166 -5.75 -34.94 -6.86
CA GLU A 166 -4.89 -33.81 -6.55
C GLU A 166 -4.42 -33.77 -5.09
N PHE A 167 -4.06 -34.92 -4.53
CA PHE A 167 -3.54 -34.99 -3.16
C PHE A 167 -2.26 -34.17 -3.00
N ARG A 168 -2.21 -33.44 -1.89
CA ARG A 168 -1.00 -32.72 -1.44
C ARG A 168 -0.80 -33.00 0.03
N ILE A 169 0.42 -33.38 0.42
CA ILE A 169 0.84 -33.59 1.81
C ILE A 169 2.03 -32.67 2.06
N GLY A 170 1.82 -31.58 2.80
CA GLY A 170 2.80 -30.52 2.91
C GLY A 170 3.14 -29.91 1.54
N ALA A 171 4.37 -30.08 1.06
CA ALA A 171 4.83 -29.60 -0.26
C ALA A 171 4.65 -30.62 -1.39
N ASP A 172 4.47 -31.90 -1.05
CA ASP A 172 4.47 -33.01 -2.02
C ASP A 172 3.11 -33.14 -2.71
N LYS A 173 3.13 -33.30 -4.03
CA LYS A 173 1.94 -33.54 -4.86
C LYS A 173 1.89 -35.01 -5.27
N ILE A 174 0.79 -35.68 -4.99
CA ILE A 174 0.55 -37.06 -5.33
C ILE A 174 -0.54 -37.12 -6.40
N LYS A 175 -0.25 -37.76 -7.53
CA LYS A 175 -1.17 -37.85 -8.70
C LYS A 175 -2.12 -39.04 -8.64
N GLU A 176 -2.29 -39.66 -7.49
CA GLU A 176 -3.18 -40.78 -7.29
C GLU A 176 -4.63 -40.34 -7.33
N LYS A 177 -5.53 -41.22 -7.86
CA LYS A 177 -6.97 -41.03 -7.83
C LYS A 177 -7.59 -42.18 -7.07
N VAL A 178 -8.37 -41.85 -6.07
CA VAL A 178 -9.05 -42.83 -5.23
C VAL A 178 -10.55 -42.67 -5.41
N THR A 179 -11.28 -43.76 -5.70
CA THR A 179 -12.75 -43.77 -5.77
C THR A 179 -13.29 -44.36 -4.48
N GLY A 180 -14.35 -43.74 -3.95
CA GLY A 180 -15.03 -44.23 -2.77
C GLY A 180 -16.53 -44.02 -2.81
N THR A 181 -17.22 -44.68 -1.86
CA THR A 181 -18.64 -44.53 -1.58
C THR A 181 -18.84 -43.70 -0.32
N LEU A 182 -19.93 -42.93 -0.25
CA LEU A 182 -20.28 -42.14 0.92
C LEU A 182 -20.51 -43.03 2.14
N CYS A 183 -20.11 -42.55 3.31
CA CYS A 183 -20.18 -43.22 4.61
C CYS A 183 -19.22 -44.42 4.78
N ASP A 184 -18.52 -44.85 3.72
CA ASP A 184 -17.50 -45.90 3.80
C ASP A 184 -16.11 -45.31 4.06
N THR A 185 -15.31 -46.06 4.80
CA THR A 185 -13.92 -45.72 5.03
C THR A 185 -13.06 -46.08 3.84
N VAL A 186 -12.35 -45.11 3.30
CA VAL A 186 -11.51 -45.27 2.13
C VAL A 186 -10.04 -45.05 2.50
N SER A 187 -9.18 -45.96 2.08
CA SER A 187 -7.73 -45.81 2.22
C SER A 187 -7.19 -44.84 1.19
N THR A 188 -6.52 -43.83 1.66
CA THR A 188 -5.93 -42.76 0.82
C THR A 188 -4.50 -42.48 1.21
N PRO A 189 -3.72 -41.78 0.37
CA PRO A 189 -2.36 -41.37 0.72
C PRO A 189 -2.26 -40.50 2.00
N VAL A 190 -3.37 -39.91 2.44
CA VAL A 190 -3.43 -39.07 3.65
C VAL A 190 -3.95 -39.83 4.87
N GLY A 191 -4.26 -41.13 4.74
CA GLY A 191 -4.80 -41.98 5.77
C GLY A 191 -6.22 -42.50 5.47
N LEU A 192 -6.82 -43.13 6.47
CA LEU A 192 -8.19 -43.59 6.36
C LEU A 192 -9.18 -42.43 6.54
N ILE A 193 -10.00 -42.21 5.55
CA ILE A 193 -11.00 -41.15 5.56
C ILE A 193 -12.40 -41.66 5.26
N ALA A 194 -13.39 -41.04 5.89
CA ALA A 194 -14.80 -41.26 5.56
C ALA A 194 -15.43 -39.91 5.22
N LEU A 195 -16.26 -39.88 4.18
CA LEU A 195 -17.06 -38.71 3.79
C LEU A 195 -18.53 -38.95 4.12
N HIS A 196 -19.07 -38.06 4.97
CA HIS A 196 -20.48 -38.13 5.32
C HIS A 196 -21.27 -37.04 4.59
N PRO A 197 -22.43 -37.35 4.00
CA PRO A 197 -23.31 -36.35 3.42
C PRO A 197 -23.92 -35.48 4.51
N THR A 198 -24.05 -34.18 4.24
CA THR A 198 -24.75 -33.23 5.13
C THR A 198 -26.15 -32.94 4.59
N MET A 199 -26.94 -32.13 5.31
CA MET A 199 -28.24 -31.64 4.82
C MET A 199 -28.16 -30.84 3.50
N ASN A 200 -26.97 -30.37 3.10
CA ASN A 200 -26.74 -29.60 1.88
C ASN A 200 -26.21 -30.46 0.72
N PHE A 201 -26.22 -31.76 0.83
CA PHE A 201 -25.69 -32.70 -0.16
C PHE A 201 -26.27 -32.51 -1.57
N ASP A 202 -27.57 -32.25 -1.67
CA ASP A 202 -28.25 -32.00 -2.95
C ASP A 202 -27.74 -30.74 -3.70
N ARG A 203 -27.07 -29.84 -2.99
CA ARG A 203 -26.49 -28.64 -3.56
C ARG A 203 -25.09 -28.85 -4.15
N TRP A 204 -24.53 -30.04 -4.01
CA TRP A 204 -23.19 -30.34 -4.52
C TRP A 204 -23.16 -30.45 -6.05
N LYS A 205 -22.60 -29.43 -6.70
CA LYS A 205 -22.52 -29.35 -8.16
C LYS A 205 -21.08 -29.32 -8.69
N ASN A 206 -20.18 -28.68 -7.97
CA ASN A 206 -18.82 -28.42 -8.40
C ASN A 206 -17.80 -29.21 -7.55
N ASP A 207 -16.58 -29.32 -8.06
CA ASP A 207 -15.48 -29.92 -7.31
C ASP A 207 -15.20 -29.15 -6.02
N ILE A 208 -14.88 -29.87 -4.95
CA ILE A 208 -14.61 -29.30 -3.63
C ILE A 208 -13.15 -29.64 -3.26
N ILE A 209 -12.36 -28.61 -2.97
CA ILE A 209 -11.06 -28.79 -2.36
C ILE A 209 -11.28 -28.88 -0.85
N VAL A 210 -10.84 -29.96 -0.24
CA VAL A 210 -10.77 -30.12 1.21
C VAL A 210 -9.33 -29.90 1.65
N SER A 211 -9.13 -29.01 2.61
CA SER A 211 -7.84 -28.70 3.20
C SER A 211 -7.91 -28.91 4.70
N TRP A 212 -7.15 -29.85 5.21
CA TRP A 212 -6.96 -30.08 6.63
C TRP A 212 -5.58 -29.55 7.06
N ALA A 213 -5.54 -28.95 8.22
CA ALA A 213 -4.28 -28.52 8.82
C ALA A 213 -4.26 -28.90 10.29
N ASN A 214 -3.05 -29.15 10.83
CA ASN A 214 -2.85 -29.40 12.26
C ASN A 214 -3.54 -28.28 13.08
N PRO A 215 -4.28 -28.62 14.16
CA PRO A 215 -5.01 -27.65 14.97
C PRO A 215 -4.19 -26.43 15.37
N MET A 216 -2.97 -26.62 15.87
CA MET A 216 -2.07 -25.54 16.25
C MET A 216 -1.70 -24.63 15.06
N ALA A 217 -1.40 -25.19 13.88
CA ALA A 217 -1.09 -24.42 12.67
C ALA A 217 -2.30 -23.60 12.22
N ARG A 218 -3.49 -24.19 12.32
CA ARG A 218 -4.76 -23.52 12.03
C ARG A 218 -5.08 -22.42 13.05
N ALA A 219 -4.83 -22.68 14.33
CA ALA A 219 -4.98 -21.73 15.41
C ALA A 219 -4.12 -20.47 15.19
N LYS A 220 -2.83 -20.63 14.85
CA LYS A 220 -1.94 -19.50 14.50
C LYS A 220 -2.47 -18.65 13.35
N ALA A 221 -3.05 -19.30 12.32
CA ALA A 221 -3.66 -18.57 11.19
C ALA A 221 -4.93 -17.80 11.61
N TYR A 222 -5.72 -18.35 12.53
CA TYR A 222 -6.90 -17.65 13.06
C TYR A 222 -6.56 -16.55 14.05
N CYS A 223 -5.51 -16.72 14.89
CA CYS A 223 -5.02 -15.66 15.77
C CYS A 223 -4.59 -14.40 15.00
N ALA A 224 -4.06 -14.54 13.79
CA ALA A 224 -3.69 -13.40 12.96
C ALA A 224 -4.88 -12.46 12.62
N ASN A 225 -6.11 -12.97 12.66
CA ASN A 225 -7.33 -12.21 12.41
C ASN A 225 -8.00 -11.70 13.70
N LEU A 226 -7.48 -12.09 14.87
CA LEU A 226 -7.96 -11.67 16.19
C LEU A 226 -7.15 -10.46 16.64
N SER A 227 -7.84 -9.47 17.19
CA SER A 227 -7.22 -8.36 17.89
C SER A 227 -7.96 -8.11 19.21
N ALA A 228 -7.21 -8.03 20.29
CA ALA A 228 -7.69 -7.66 21.60
C ALA A 228 -7.21 -6.24 21.90
N ASN A 229 -8.09 -5.39 22.43
CA ASN A 229 -7.76 -4.01 22.78
C ASN A 229 -8.53 -3.61 24.04
N ILE A 230 -7.93 -2.75 24.85
CA ILE A 230 -8.59 -2.14 26.01
C ILE A 230 -9.47 -0.98 25.53
N SER A 231 -10.70 -0.87 26.03
CA SER A 231 -11.66 0.15 25.59
C SER A 231 -11.18 1.59 25.89
N SER A 232 -10.52 1.80 27.02
CA SER A 232 -9.82 3.05 27.38
C SER A 232 -8.71 2.74 28.39
N LYS A 233 -7.72 3.61 28.51
CA LYS A 233 -6.53 3.40 29.39
C LYS A 233 -6.86 3.21 30.88
N GLU A 234 -8.04 3.58 31.33
CA GLU A 234 -8.50 3.47 32.71
C GLU A 234 -9.62 2.41 32.87
N SER A 235 -9.93 1.66 31.81
CA SER A 235 -11.04 0.71 31.81
C SER A 235 -10.54 -0.74 31.89
N THR A 236 -11.24 -1.55 32.67
CA THR A 236 -11.07 -3.02 32.71
C THR A 236 -11.85 -3.73 31.60
N VAL A 237 -12.43 -2.96 30.63
CA VAL A 237 -13.21 -3.50 29.52
C VAL A 237 -12.29 -3.87 28.36
N LEU A 238 -12.24 -5.16 28.08
CA LEU A 238 -11.55 -5.73 26.93
C LEU A 238 -12.49 -5.81 25.73
N VAL A 239 -12.00 -5.35 24.57
CA VAL A 239 -12.70 -5.44 23.29
C VAL A 239 -11.97 -6.44 22.40
N LEU A 240 -12.59 -7.57 22.15
CA LEU A 240 -12.11 -8.57 21.19
C LEU A 240 -12.71 -8.29 19.82
N ASN A 241 -11.89 -8.12 18.81
CA ASN A 241 -12.31 -7.95 17.41
C ASN A 241 -11.78 -9.11 16.58
N TYR A 242 -12.65 -9.69 15.76
CA TYR A 242 -12.30 -10.77 14.86
C TYR A 242 -12.77 -10.46 13.44
N LYS A 243 -11.88 -10.65 12.45
CA LYS A 243 -12.18 -10.43 11.04
C LYS A 243 -12.28 -11.77 10.32
N ASP A 244 -13.40 -12.01 9.64
CA ASP A 244 -13.63 -13.25 8.90
C ASP A 244 -14.47 -12.99 7.63
N LYS A 245 -14.41 -13.92 6.69
CA LYS A 245 -15.29 -13.95 5.51
C LYS A 245 -16.73 -14.29 5.89
N PHE A 246 -16.92 -15.06 6.98
CA PHE A 246 -18.22 -15.52 7.46
C PHE A 246 -18.54 -14.89 8.81
N PRO A 247 -19.57 -14.02 8.88
CA PRO A 247 -20.02 -13.43 10.15
C PRO A 247 -20.30 -14.46 11.25
N ALA A 248 -21.00 -15.55 10.89
CA ALA A 248 -21.35 -16.62 11.83
C ALA A 248 -20.12 -17.37 12.37
N ARG A 249 -19.07 -17.57 11.55
CA ARG A 249 -17.82 -18.18 12.02
C ARG A 249 -17.10 -17.27 13.00
N ALA A 250 -17.03 -15.98 12.69
CA ALA A 250 -16.44 -14.98 13.57
C ALA A 250 -17.14 -14.93 14.94
N GLU A 251 -18.48 -14.96 14.96
CA GLU A 251 -19.28 -14.97 16.18
C GLU A 251 -19.04 -16.26 16.99
N ASN A 252 -19.01 -17.42 16.32
CA ASN A 252 -18.73 -18.70 16.96
C ASN A 252 -17.31 -18.76 17.55
N ILE A 253 -16.29 -18.29 16.80
CA ILE A 253 -14.92 -18.26 17.29
C ILE A 253 -14.82 -17.38 18.53
N LEU A 254 -15.37 -16.16 18.50
CA LEU A 254 -15.35 -15.27 19.67
C LEU A 254 -16.12 -15.85 20.86
N SER A 255 -17.30 -16.42 20.64
CA SER A 255 -18.08 -17.06 21.72
C SER A 255 -17.34 -18.25 22.31
N SER A 256 -16.81 -19.13 21.46
CA SER A 256 -16.04 -20.30 21.91
C SER A 256 -14.75 -19.89 22.62
N LEU A 257 -14.07 -18.83 22.17
CA LEU A 257 -12.86 -18.32 22.79
C LEU A 257 -13.12 -17.82 24.19
N ILE A 258 -14.22 -17.07 24.41
CA ILE A 258 -14.63 -16.61 25.73
C ILE A 258 -14.97 -17.79 26.65
N ASP A 259 -15.72 -18.78 26.14
CA ASP A 259 -16.07 -19.96 26.89
C ASP A 259 -14.87 -20.82 27.28
N VAL A 260 -13.94 -21.02 26.33
CA VAL A 260 -12.71 -21.80 26.58
C VAL A 260 -11.82 -21.08 27.57
N TYR A 261 -11.64 -19.76 27.40
CA TYR A 261 -10.89 -18.95 28.37
C TYR A 261 -11.44 -19.10 29.80
N ASN A 262 -12.76 -18.92 29.99
CA ASN A 262 -13.38 -19.03 31.29
C ASN A 262 -13.25 -20.45 31.86
N LYS A 263 -13.32 -21.49 31.05
CA LYS A 263 -13.11 -22.88 31.48
C LYS A 263 -11.66 -23.13 31.93
N VAL A 264 -10.69 -22.67 31.17
CA VAL A 264 -9.26 -22.81 31.50
C VAL A 264 -8.96 -22.07 32.80
N TRP A 265 -9.45 -20.82 32.90
CA TRP A 265 -9.29 -20.03 34.12
C TRP A 265 -9.90 -20.71 35.35
N LEU A 266 -11.10 -21.24 35.23
CA LEU A 266 -11.77 -21.96 36.30
C LEU A 266 -11.04 -23.26 36.68
N TYR A 267 -10.52 -23.98 35.69
CA TYR A 267 -9.69 -25.17 35.91
C TYR A 267 -8.44 -24.85 36.71
N ASP A 268 -7.70 -23.78 36.30
CA ASP A 268 -6.48 -23.33 36.97
C ASP A 268 -6.78 -22.89 38.43
N LYS A 269 -7.86 -22.12 38.62
CA LYS A 269 -8.34 -21.70 39.94
C LYS A 269 -8.66 -22.91 40.84
N ASN A 270 -9.42 -23.85 40.32
CA ASN A 270 -9.80 -25.06 41.04
C ASN A 270 -8.59 -25.96 41.31
N ARG A 271 -7.60 -26.00 40.44
CA ARG A 271 -6.33 -26.72 40.65
C ARG A 271 -5.56 -26.15 41.85
N ALA A 272 -5.46 -24.83 41.94
CA ALA A 272 -4.82 -24.16 43.07
C ALA A 272 -5.58 -24.46 44.41
N ALA A 273 -6.91 -24.33 44.36
CA ALA A 273 -7.77 -24.61 45.53
C ALA A 273 -7.65 -26.07 45.98
N ARG A 274 -7.62 -27.02 45.04
CA ARG A 274 -7.43 -28.46 45.38
C ARG A 274 -6.07 -28.72 46.04
N ASN A 275 -5.01 -28.12 45.51
CA ASN A 275 -3.68 -28.27 46.11
C ASN A 275 -3.66 -27.72 47.56
N THR A 276 -4.31 -26.57 47.79
CA THR A 276 -4.45 -26.00 49.14
C THR A 276 -5.28 -26.90 50.06
N SER A 277 -6.40 -27.49 49.57
CA SER A 277 -7.22 -28.40 50.34
C SER A 277 -6.49 -29.69 50.72
N ASN A 278 -5.75 -30.28 49.76
CA ASN A 278 -4.91 -31.45 49.99
C ASN A 278 -3.83 -31.16 51.08
N PHE A 279 -3.18 -30.02 50.96
CA PHE A 279 -2.19 -29.53 51.92
C PHE A 279 -2.80 -29.45 53.34
N ILE A 280 -3.94 -28.74 53.49
CA ILE A 280 -4.59 -28.56 54.78
C ILE A 280 -5.01 -29.92 55.35
N THR A 281 -5.55 -30.83 54.49
CA THR A 281 -5.97 -32.16 54.92
C THR A 281 -4.85 -33.02 55.44
N GLU A 282 -3.67 -32.98 54.77
CA GLU A 282 -2.46 -33.67 55.21
C GLU A 282 -2.01 -33.14 56.57
N ARG A 283 -2.02 -31.79 56.72
CA ARG A 283 -1.63 -31.17 57.99
C ARG A 283 -2.60 -31.46 59.12
N LEU A 284 -3.93 -31.52 58.86
CA LEU A 284 -4.93 -31.93 59.81
C LEU A 284 -4.66 -33.35 60.32
N GLY A 285 -4.34 -34.30 59.43
CA GLY A 285 -4.02 -35.67 59.83
C GLY A 285 -2.79 -35.78 60.78
N ILE A 286 -1.75 -34.95 60.55
CA ILE A 286 -0.58 -34.87 61.44
C ILE A 286 -0.99 -34.36 62.80
N ILE A 287 -1.74 -33.24 62.87
CA ILE A 287 -2.18 -32.64 64.13
C ILE A 287 -3.14 -33.51 64.89
N GLU A 288 -4.04 -34.22 64.22
CA GLU A 288 -4.98 -35.20 64.84
C GLU A 288 -4.21 -36.30 65.58
N ASN A 289 -3.17 -36.85 64.93
CA ASN A 289 -2.29 -37.84 65.53
C ASN A 289 -1.51 -37.28 66.73
N GLU A 290 -0.97 -36.07 66.61
CA GLU A 290 -0.25 -35.41 67.69
C GLU A 290 -1.18 -35.08 68.89
N LEU A 291 -2.40 -34.63 68.66
CA LEU A 291 -3.42 -34.33 69.65
C LEU A 291 -3.83 -35.60 70.36
N GLY A 292 -4.15 -36.70 69.62
CA GLY A 292 -4.48 -38.00 70.14
C GLY A 292 -3.38 -38.55 71.04
N GLY A 293 -2.11 -38.34 70.69
CA GLY A 293 -0.98 -38.68 71.58
C GLY A 293 -1.00 -37.90 72.87
N ILE A 294 -1.10 -36.58 72.86
CA ILE A 294 -1.15 -35.71 74.03
C ILE A 294 -2.37 -36.02 74.91
N GLU A 295 -3.52 -36.27 74.38
CA GLU A 295 -4.71 -36.66 75.13
C GLU A 295 -4.55 -37.99 75.78
N GLY A 296 -3.87 -38.94 75.16
CA GLY A 296 -3.53 -40.24 75.71
C GLY A 296 -2.59 -40.08 76.94
N ASP A 297 -1.52 -39.29 76.77
CA ASP A 297 -0.57 -38.99 77.80
C ASP A 297 -1.21 -38.23 79.00
N LEU A 298 -2.04 -37.24 78.68
CA LEU A 298 -2.76 -36.46 79.72
C LEU A 298 -3.74 -37.38 80.51
N LYS A 299 -4.44 -38.29 79.87
CA LYS A 299 -5.32 -39.24 80.51
C LYS A 299 -4.55 -40.19 81.42
N ASN A 300 -3.44 -40.72 80.91
CA ASN A 300 -2.60 -41.64 81.68
C ASN A 300 -1.99 -40.93 82.95
N TYR A 301 -1.54 -39.65 82.72
CA TYR A 301 -0.99 -38.87 83.80
C TYR A 301 -2.00 -38.55 84.89
N LYS A 302 -3.20 -38.12 84.52
CA LYS A 302 -4.32 -37.90 85.46
C LYS A 302 -4.71 -39.16 86.25
N ALA A 303 -4.74 -40.32 85.58
CA ALA A 303 -5.06 -41.59 86.22
C ALA A 303 -4.01 -42.07 87.16
N SER A 304 -2.71 -41.92 86.86
CA SER A 304 -1.62 -42.38 87.72
C SER A 304 -1.39 -41.51 88.94
N HIS A 305 -1.81 -40.25 89.01
CA HIS A 305 -1.59 -39.32 90.11
C HIS A 305 -2.90 -38.95 90.88
N ASN A 306 -4.04 -39.55 90.58
CA ASN A 306 -5.35 -39.29 91.17
C ASN A 306 -5.75 -37.81 91.27
N LEU A 307 -5.39 -37.00 90.27
CA LEU A 307 -5.64 -35.56 90.28
C LEU A 307 -7.04 -35.27 89.71
N THR A 308 -8.00 -34.94 90.66
CA THR A 308 -9.40 -34.75 90.30
C THR A 308 -9.86 -33.28 90.30
N ASP A 309 -9.14 -32.33 91.00
CA ASP A 309 -9.54 -30.91 91.04
C ASP A 309 -8.37 -29.94 91.29
N MET A 310 -8.40 -28.80 90.62
CA MET A 310 -7.42 -27.74 90.78
C MET A 310 -7.82 -26.71 91.84
N LYS A 311 -6.92 -26.37 92.74
CA LYS A 311 -7.17 -25.38 93.83
C LYS A 311 -7.30 -23.96 93.22
N ALA A 312 -8.18 -23.09 93.83
CA ALA A 312 -8.52 -21.73 93.35
C ALA A 312 -7.37 -20.78 93.10
N VAL A 313 -6.19 -20.92 93.70
CA VAL A 313 -4.97 -20.08 93.50
C VAL A 313 -4.32 -20.38 92.11
N ALA A 314 -4.36 -21.64 91.65
CA ALA A 314 -3.90 -22.05 90.39
C ALA A 314 -4.74 -21.44 89.20
N GLN A 315 -6.04 -21.24 89.47
CA GLN A 315 -6.99 -20.70 88.56
C GLN A 315 -6.72 -19.20 88.18
N GLN A 316 -6.29 -18.35 89.15
CA GLN A 316 -5.96 -16.96 88.94
C GLN A 316 -4.65 -16.76 88.12
N TYR A 317 -3.66 -17.63 88.38
CA TYR A 317 -2.43 -17.66 87.60
C TYR A 317 -2.63 -18.30 86.22
N LEU A 318 -3.58 -19.22 86.10
CA LEU A 318 -4.00 -19.75 84.84
C LEU A 318 -4.58 -18.67 83.92
N GLU A 319 -5.36 -17.75 84.44
CA GLU A 319 -5.98 -16.66 83.73
C GLU A 319 -4.92 -15.66 83.23
N GLU A 320 -3.91 -15.35 84.04
CA GLU A 320 -2.75 -14.51 83.66
C GLU A 320 -1.82 -15.19 82.62
N SER A 321 -1.53 -16.50 82.86
CA SER A 321 -0.76 -17.35 81.94
C SER A 321 -1.53 -17.62 80.61
N SER A 322 -2.89 -17.68 80.65
CA SER A 322 -3.70 -17.93 79.53
C SER A 322 -3.57 -16.84 78.43
N THR A 323 -3.37 -15.59 78.84
CA THR A 323 -3.14 -14.47 77.92
C THR A 323 -1.82 -14.59 77.12
N TYR A 324 -0.77 -15.05 77.78
CA TYR A 324 0.52 -15.31 77.14
C TYR A 324 0.47 -16.62 76.35
N ALA A 325 -0.21 -17.62 76.82
CA ALA A 325 -0.41 -18.88 76.14
C ALA A 325 -1.22 -18.69 74.84
N GLU A 326 -2.25 -17.85 74.86
CA GLU A 326 -3.03 -17.51 73.66
C GLU A 326 -2.20 -16.78 72.60
N LYS A 327 -1.39 -15.80 73.02
CA LYS A 327 -0.46 -15.11 72.06
C LYS A 327 0.64 -16.03 71.58
N LEU A 328 1.20 -16.87 72.48
CA LEU A 328 2.21 -17.87 72.11
C LEU A 328 1.64 -18.92 71.18
N PHE A 329 0.37 -19.32 71.36
CA PHE A 329 -0.36 -20.19 70.46
C PHE A 329 -0.50 -19.60 69.02
N GLU A 330 -0.93 -18.33 68.96
CA GLU A 330 -1.08 -17.64 67.67
C GLU A 330 0.26 -17.56 66.92
N VAL A 331 1.36 -17.19 67.60
CA VAL A 331 2.71 -17.12 67.01
C VAL A 331 3.22 -18.51 66.63
N ASN A 332 2.98 -19.56 67.47
CA ASN A 332 3.37 -20.93 67.09
C ASN A 332 2.58 -21.48 65.93
N ASN A 333 1.30 -21.14 65.78
CA ASN A 333 0.52 -21.48 64.63
C ASN A 333 1.13 -20.89 63.37
N GLN A 334 1.44 -19.58 63.37
CA GLN A 334 2.09 -18.88 62.29
C GLN A 334 3.46 -19.48 61.98
N LEU A 335 4.24 -19.80 63.00
CA LEU A 335 5.55 -20.45 62.90
C LEU A 335 5.43 -21.84 62.25
N SER A 336 4.45 -22.63 62.67
CA SER A 336 4.21 -23.95 62.10
C SER A 336 3.83 -23.89 60.64
N ILE A 337 2.96 -22.97 60.27
CA ILE A 337 2.54 -22.75 58.87
C ILE A 337 3.75 -22.27 58.02
N ALA A 338 4.51 -21.30 58.51
CA ALA A 338 5.69 -20.80 57.80
C ALA A 338 6.76 -21.88 57.64
N THR A 339 7.03 -22.67 58.64
CA THR A 339 8.00 -23.79 58.61
C THR A 339 7.52 -24.86 57.60
N PHE A 340 6.25 -25.20 57.60
CA PHE A 340 5.73 -26.17 56.66
C PHE A 340 5.84 -25.68 55.20
N ILE A 341 5.54 -24.44 54.90
CA ILE A 341 5.71 -23.90 53.55
C ILE A 341 7.19 -23.84 53.18
N LYS A 342 8.11 -23.57 54.11
CA LYS A 342 9.53 -23.68 53.91
C LYS A 342 9.95 -25.11 53.53
N ASP A 343 9.46 -26.11 54.27
CA ASP A 343 9.77 -27.52 54.01
C ASP A 343 9.19 -27.98 52.64
N TYR A 344 7.97 -27.55 52.32
CA TYR A 344 7.34 -27.76 51.01
C TYR A 344 8.16 -27.16 49.87
N LEU A 345 8.69 -25.97 50.08
CA LEU A 345 9.54 -25.30 49.11
C LEU A 345 10.92 -25.96 48.99
N ASN A 346 11.47 -26.55 50.06
CA ASN A 346 12.75 -27.21 50.01
C ASN A 346 12.71 -28.62 49.42
N ASP A 347 11.55 -29.24 49.37
CA ASP A 347 11.36 -30.55 48.76
C ASP A 347 11.55 -30.52 47.24
N PRO A 348 12.51 -31.28 46.69
CA PRO A 348 12.74 -31.34 45.27
C PRO A 348 11.55 -31.89 44.47
N SER A 349 10.69 -32.71 45.06
CA SER A 349 9.49 -33.24 44.42
C SER A 349 8.48 -32.14 44.11
N HIS A 350 8.53 -31.03 44.78
CA HIS A 350 7.65 -29.86 44.62
C HIS A 350 8.30 -28.69 43.90
N ALA A 351 9.46 -28.90 43.24
CA ALA A 351 10.24 -27.84 42.59
C ALA A 351 9.48 -27.07 41.49
N THR A 352 8.48 -27.69 40.90
CA THR A 352 7.65 -27.12 39.84
C THR A 352 6.17 -27.10 40.17
N SER A 353 5.79 -27.35 41.40
CA SER A 353 4.39 -27.39 41.84
C SER A 353 3.91 -26.03 42.30
N LEU A 354 2.58 -25.85 42.25
CA LEU A 354 1.94 -24.66 42.84
C LEU A 354 2.12 -24.66 44.35
N ILE A 355 2.50 -23.53 44.93
CA ILE A 355 2.53 -23.34 46.37
C ILE A 355 1.12 -23.10 46.89
N PRO A 356 0.71 -23.72 47.99
CA PRO A 356 -0.59 -23.44 48.57
C PRO A 356 -0.78 -21.96 48.88
N SER A 357 -1.78 -21.34 48.28
CA SER A 357 -2.17 -19.97 48.53
C SER A 357 -3.29 -19.93 49.57
N ASN A 358 -3.44 -18.82 50.29
CA ASN A 358 -4.38 -18.69 51.41
C ASN A 358 -4.12 -19.70 52.53
N SER A 359 -2.85 -19.99 52.77
CA SER A 359 -2.39 -20.94 53.80
C SER A 359 -2.54 -20.43 55.23
N GLY A 360 -2.98 -19.18 55.39
CA GLY A 360 -3.15 -18.55 56.68
C GLY A 360 -1.86 -17.93 57.26
N ILE A 361 -0.82 -17.75 56.44
CA ILE A 361 0.37 -16.97 56.84
C ILE A 361 -0.03 -15.52 57.11
N ALA A 362 0.33 -14.98 58.30
CA ALA A 362 0.06 -13.59 58.68
C ALA A 362 0.91 -12.54 57.93
N SER A 363 1.72 -12.94 56.94
CA SER A 363 2.56 -12.03 56.15
C SER A 363 1.96 -11.82 54.76
N ALA A 364 1.30 -10.66 54.55
CA ALA A 364 0.76 -10.27 53.27
C ALA A 364 1.81 -10.21 52.14
N SER A 365 3.09 -9.92 52.45
CA SER A 365 4.20 -9.90 51.54
C SER A 365 4.52 -11.31 50.99
N VAL A 366 4.59 -12.30 51.90
CA VAL A 366 4.83 -13.70 51.50
C VAL A 366 3.67 -14.25 50.70
N GLU A 367 2.43 -13.96 51.10
CA GLU A 367 1.24 -14.37 50.38
C GLU A 367 1.18 -13.81 48.95
N SER A 368 1.52 -12.52 48.78
CA SER A 368 1.62 -11.87 47.46
C SER A 368 2.69 -12.52 46.59
N GLN A 369 3.87 -12.82 47.14
CA GLN A 369 4.96 -13.49 46.42
C GLN A 369 4.57 -14.91 45.99
N ILE A 370 3.85 -15.64 46.84
CA ILE A 370 3.29 -16.96 46.51
C ILE A 370 2.29 -16.85 45.38
N GLY A 371 1.43 -15.83 45.39
CA GLY A 371 0.48 -15.57 44.33
C GLY A 371 1.16 -15.33 42.98
N GLU A 372 2.20 -14.49 42.92
CA GLU A 372 3.00 -14.22 41.71
C GLU A 372 3.77 -15.46 41.23
N TYR A 373 4.37 -16.22 42.14
CA TYR A 373 5.00 -17.49 41.82
C TYR A 373 4.01 -18.46 41.16
N ASN A 374 2.82 -18.62 41.72
CA ASN A 374 1.79 -19.49 41.16
C ASN A 374 1.33 -19.03 39.79
N LYS A 375 1.21 -17.71 39.54
CA LYS A 375 0.94 -17.17 38.21
C LYS A 375 2.04 -17.54 37.20
N LEU A 376 3.32 -17.41 37.59
CA LEU A 376 4.44 -17.77 36.71
C LEU A 376 4.45 -19.27 36.38
N ILE A 377 4.15 -20.14 37.35
CA ILE A 377 3.99 -21.60 37.12
C ILE A 377 2.87 -21.87 36.12
N LEU A 378 1.69 -21.29 36.32
CA LEU A 378 0.56 -21.48 35.40
C LEU A 378 0.85 -20.96 34.00
N GLN A 379 1.55 -19.81 33.89
CA GLN A 379 2.00 -19.28 32.59
C GLN A 379 3.01 -20.23 31.93
N ARG A 380 4.01 -20.71 32.68
CA ARG A 380 4.97 -21.68 32.16
C ARG A 380 4.29 -22.95 31.64
N ASP A 381 3.33 -23.51 32.41
CA ASP A 381 2.64 -24.73 32.04
C ASP A 381 1.82 -24.53 30.79
N ARG A 382 1.21 -23.33 30.59
CA ARG A 382 0.52 -22.97 29.34
C ARG A 382 1.49 -22.93 28.14
N TYR A 383 2.66 -22.29 28.29
CA TYR A 383 3.64 -22.23 27.19
C TYR A 383 4.33 -23.59 26.92
N LYS A 384 4.49 -24.43 27.96
CA LYS A 384 5.06 -25.77 27.82
C LYS A 384 4.17 -26.71 27.02
N SER A 385 2.85 -26.53 27.11
CA SER A 385 1.86 -27.26 26.31
C SER A 385 1.96 -26.93 24.81
N ALA A 386 2.49 -25.74 24.46
CA ALA A 386 2.64 -25.25 23.08
C ALA A 386 3.93 -25.73 22.39
N GLY A 387 4.85 -26.40 23.10
CA GLY A 387 6.08 -26.95 22.57
C GLY A 387 7.26 -26.75 23.54
N SER A 388 8.01 -27.79 23.80
CA SER A 388 9.08 -27.81 24.80
C SER A 388 10.31 -26.95 24.46
N GLU A 389 10.41 -26.42 23.25
CA GLU A 389 11.54 -25.57 22.78
C GLU A 389 11.22 -24.08 22.71
N ASN A 390 10.14 -23.61 23.33
CA ASN A 390 9.82 -22.20 23.34
C ASN A 390 10.79 -21.41 24.24
N PRO A 391 11.54 -20.40 23.74
CA PRO A 391 12.48 -19.60 24.54
C PRO A 391 11.81 -18.93 25.73
N MET A 392 10.51 -18.58 25.66
CA MET A 392 9.73 -18.02 26.76
C MET A 392 9.65 -18.98 27.97
N VAL A 393 9.66 -20.29 27.76
CA VAL A 393 9.67 -21.27 28.87
C VAL A 393 10.98 -21.23 29.65
N ALA A 394 12.11 -20.99 28.98
CA ALA A 394 13.41 -20.85 29.63
C ALA A 394 13.46 -19.60 30.52
N ASP A 395 12.97 -18.46 30.00
CA ASP A 395 12.91 -17.18 30.74
C ASP A 395 11.97 -17.28 31.96
N LEU A 396 10.82 -17.94 31.79
CA LEU A 396 9.89 -18.20 32.88
C LEU A 396 10.49 -19.10 33.94
N ASN A 397 11.25 -20.14 33.57
CA ASN A 397 11.93 -21.01 34.53
C ASN A 397 12.97 -20.23 35.38
N VAL A 398 13.71 -19.31 34.75
CA VAL A 398 14.64 -18.40 35.47
C VAL A 398 13.87 -17.51 36.44
N SER A 399 12.75 -16.92 36.01
CA SER A 399 11.90 -16.07 36.84
C SER A 399 11.28 -16.84 38.01
N ILE A 400 10.79 -18.07 37.76
CA ILE A 400 10.24 -18.99 38.77
C ILE A 400 11.30 -19.35 39.81
N SER A 401 12.51 -19.70 39.40
CA SER A 401 13.61 -20.05 40.30
C SER A 401 14.04 -18.86 41.15
N SER A 402 14.11 -17.69 40.54
CA SER A 402 14.40 -16.42 41.27
C SER A 402 13.33 -16.10 42.30
N MET A 403 12.04 -16.20 41.94
CA MET A 403 10.90 -15.96 42.81
C MET A 403 10.87 -16.97 43.97
N ARG A 404 11.10 -18.29 43.67
CA ARG A 404 11.20 -19.34 44.71
C ARG A 404 12.28 -18.98 45.75
N SER A 405 13.47 -18.54 45.30
CA SER A 405 14.56 -18.13 46.17
C SER A 405 14.20 -16.87 46.97
N ALA A 406 13.42 -15.94 46.42
CA ALA A 406 12.94 -14.76 47.12
C ALA A 406 11.93 -15.14 48.21
N ILE A 407 10.97 -16.04 47.90
CA ILE A 407 9.99 -16.55 48.84
C ILE A 407 10.68 -17.28 49.99
N LEU A 408 11.66 -18.17 49.71
CA LEU A 408 12.42 -18.87 50.73
C LEU A 408 13.11 -17.90 51.70
N ARG A 409 13.76 -16.85 51.21
CA ARG A 409 14.38 -15.83 52.06
C ARG A 409 13.36 -15.07 52.88
N SER A 410 12.20 -14.74 52.32
CA SER A 410 11.12 -14.05 53.00
C SER A 410 10.52 -14.92 54.12
N ILE A 411 10.38 -16.23 53.87
CA ILE A 411 9.90 -17.21 54.87
C ILE A 411 10.94 -17.44 55.94
N ASP A 412 12.25 -17.57 55.60
CA ASP A 412 13.33 -17.68 56.59
C ASP A 412 13.34 -16.49 57.55
N ASN A 413 13.19 -15.26 57.04
CA ASN A 413 13.08 -14.07 57.87
C ASN A 413 11.83 -14.08 58.75
N LEU A 414 10.68 -14.56 58.20
CA LEU A 414 9.45 -14.68 58.92
C LEU A 414 9.56 -15.73 60.05
N VAL A 415 10.13 -16.91 59.74
CA VAL A 415 10.39 -17.98 60.74
C VAL A 415 11.31 -17.48 61.86
N ALA A 416 12.41 -16.78 61.50
CA ALA A 416 13.31 -16.19 62.50
C ALA A 416 12.60 -15.16 63.39
N THR A 417 11.75 -14.31 62.79
CA THR A 417 10.99 -13.27 63.52
C THR A 417 9.97 -13.91 64.46
N LEU A 418 9.20 -14.90 63.94
CA LEU A 418 8.20 -15.61 64.73
C LEU A 418 8.85 -16.46 65.86
N SER A 419 10.02 -17.09 65.61
CA SER A 419 10.75 -17.82 66.64
C SER A 419 11.22 -16.90 67.73
N LEU A 420 11.77 -15.72 67.42
CA LEU A 420 12.14 -14.74 68.40
C LEU A 420 10.94 -14.24 69.27
N GLN A 421 9.78 -14.05 68.58
CA GLN A 421 8.54 -13.66 69.27
C GLN A 421 8.07 -14.78 70.20
N ALA A 422 8.09 -16.02 69.73
CA ALA A 422 7.71 -17.20 70.51
C ALA A 422 8.62 -17.39 71.72
N ASP A 423 9.96 -17.25 71.55
CA ASP A 423 10.90 -17.35 72.59
C ASP A 423 10.69 -16.24 73.66
N GLY A 424 10.43 -14.99 73.23
CA GLY A 424 10.13 -13.87 74.13
C GLY A 424 8.86 -14.07 74.93
N LEU A 425 7.75 -14.57 74.23
CA LEU A 425 6.50 -14.87 74.92
C LEU A 425 6.64 -16.07 75.83
N LYS A 426 7.44 -17.06 75.44
CA LYS A 426 7.74 -18.24 76.24
C LYS A 426 8.51 -17.84 77.50
N GLN A 427 9.53 -16.94 77.47
CA GLN A 427 10.21 -16.43 78.61
C GLN A 427 9.26 -15.71 79.57
N GLN A 428 8.35 -14.90 79.04
CA GLN A 428 7.34 -14.25 79.90
C GLN A 428 6.40 -15.24 80.56
N GLU A 429 5.95 -16.25 79.86
CA GLU A 429 5.13 -17.33 80.36
C GLU A 429 5.88 -18.17 81.41
N ASP A 430 7.14 -18.53 81.10
CA ASP A 430 8.01 -19.27 82.04
C ASP A 430 8.25 -18.51 83.34
N GLN A 431 8.36 -17.17 83.32
CA GLN A 431 8.45 -16.32 84.52
C GLN A 431 7.17 -16.38 85.32
N VAL A 432 5.98 -16.41 84.73
CA VAL A 432 4.70 -16.60 85.42
C VAL A 432 4.64 -18.03 86.02
N LEU A 433 5.10 -19.00 85.26
CA LEU A 433 5.10 -20.43 85.71
C LEU A 433 6.12 -20.73 86.76
N GLN A 434 7.29 -20.07 86.77
CA GLN A 434 8.23 -20.15 87.90
C GLN A 434 7.64 -19.67 89.24
N ARG A 435 6.74 -18.67 89.21
CA ARG A 435 6.01 -18.23 90.40
C ARG A 435 5.00 -19.32 90.89
N ILE A 436 4.48 -20.16 89.94
CA ILE A 436 3.61 -21.26 90.27
C ILE A 436 4.41 -22.50 90.74
N SER A 437 5.59 -22.77 90.13
CA SER A 437 6.37 -24.00 90.41
C SER A 437 6.95 -24.12 91.76
N SER A 438 6.90 -23.05 92.60
CA SER A 438 7.25 -23.10 93.99
C SER A 438 6.26 -23.88 94.85
N SER A 439 5.11 -24.42 94.30
CA SER A 439 4.08 -25.09 95.01
C SER A 439 3.99 -26.63 94.79
N SER A 440 4.18 -27.20 93.68
CA SER A 440 4.20 -28.66 93.41
C SER A 440 4.60 -29.02 91.98
N GLY A 441 5.62 -29.94 91.78
CA GLY A 441 6.11 -30.34 90.45
C GLY A 441 5.10 -31.07 89.62
N GLN A 442 4.14 -31.76 90.26
CA GLN A 442 3.11 -32.51 89.56
C GLN A 442 2.04 -31.62 88.93
N GLU A 443 1.70 -30.47 89.50
CA GLU A 443 0.77 -29.51 88.95
C GLU A 443 1.34 -28.83 87.70
N TYR A 444 2.67 -28.62 87.65
CA TYR A 444 3.35 -28.02 86.51
C TYR A 444 3.29 -28.90 85.24
N GLU A 445 3.54 -30.22 85.41
CA GLU A 445 3.56 -31.17 84.33
C GLU A 445 2.17 -31.35 83.68
N LEU A 446 1.12 -31.46 84.55
CA LEU A 446 -0.27 -31.45 84.14
C LEU A 446 -0.66 -30.20 83.35
N LEU A 447 -0.24 -29.04 83.85
CA LEU A 447 -0.46 -27.73 83.21
C LEU A 447 0.19 -27.66 81.87
N SER A 448 1.42 -28.16 81.71
CA SER A 448 2.20 -28.19 80.46
C SER A 448 1.49 -29.04 79.43
N MET A 449 1.05 -30.27 79.79
CA MET A 449 0.30 -31.18 78.89
C MET A 449 -1.03 -30.58 78.48
N THR A 450 -1.81 -30.00 79.43
CA THR A 450 -3.11 -29.36 79.13
C THR A 450 -2.94 -28.17 78.20
N ARG A 451 -1.87 -27.41 78.37
CA ARG A 451 -1.54 -26.32 77.48
C ARG A 451 -1.20 -26.82 76.06
N GLN A 452 -0.34 -27.88 75.92
CA GLN A 452 -0.03 -28.46 74.59
C GLN A 452 -1.27 -29.00 73.93
N GLN A 453 -2.19 -29.67 74.69
CA GLN A 453 -3.48 -30.09 74.17
C GLN A 453 -4.25 -28.90 73.62
N LYS A 454 -4.44 -27.83 74.35
CA LYS A 454 -5.19 -26.64 73.99
C LYS A 454 -4.66 -25.97 72.76
N VAL A 455 -3.27 -25.85 72.63
CA VAL A 455 -2.58 -25.30 71.50
C VAL A 455 -2.89 -26.16 70.22
N LYS A 456 -2.77 -27.47 70.30
CA LYS A 456 -3.02 -28.37 69.18
C LYS A 456 -4.50 -28.40 68.80
N GLU A 457 -5.42 -28.39 69.76
CA GLU A 457 -6.87 -28.31 69.50
C GLU A 457 -7.23 -27.02 68.77
N SER A 458 -6.72 -25.86 69.20
CA SER A 458 -6.98 -24.60 68.55
C SER A 458 -6.38 -24.53 67.12
N LEU A 459 -5.19 -25.11 66.92
CA LEU A 459 -4.60 -25.25 65.60
C LEU A 459 -5.45 -26.16 64.64
N TYR A 460 -5.97 -27.24 65.20
CA TYR A 460 -6.88 -28.14 64.48
C TYR A 460 -8.14 -27.42 64.05
N ILE A 461 -8.78 -26.66 64.93
CA ILE A 461 -9.98 -25.87 64.63
C ILE A 461 -9.68 -24.79 63.58
N PHE A 462 -8.53 -24.09 63.70
CA PHE A 462 -8.08 -23.08 62.74
C PHE A 462 -7.89 -23.68 61.32
N LEU A 463 -7.26 -24.84 61.22
CA LEU A 463 -7.06 -25.50 59.91
C LEU A 463 -8.36 -26.02 59.34
N LEU A 464 -9.27 -26.53 60.18
CA LEU A 464 -10.63 -26.88 59.76
C LEU A 464 -11.36 -25.67 59.17
N GLN A 465 -11.30 -24.53 59.86
CA GLN A 465 -11.89 -23.29 59.36
C GLN A 465 -11.25 -22.88 57.99
N LYS A 466 -9.93 -22.97 57.87
CA LYS A 466 -9.24 -22.65 56.62
C LYS A 466 -9.60 -23.63 55.51
N ARG A 467 -9.82 -24.93 55.80
CA ARG A 467 -10.31 -25.90 54.82
C ARG A 467 -11.69 -25.52 54.31
N GLU A 468 -12.62 -25.19 55.21
CA GLU A 468 -13.98 -24.77 54.82
C GLU A 468 -13.98 -23.48 54.00
N GLU A 469 -13.21 -22.47 54.39
CA GLU A 469 -13.02 -21.23 53.58
C GLU A 469 -12.53 -21.52 52.17
N ASN A 470 -11.54 -22.43 52.06
CA ASN A 470 -10.97 -22.81 50.77
C ASN A 470 -11.97 -23.61 49.91
N GLU A 471 -12.76 -24.51 50.52
CA GLU A 471 -13.81 -25.26 49.82
C GLU A 471 -14.94 -24.34 49.33
N ILE A 472 -15.37 -23.38 50.17
CA ILE A 472 -16.33 -22.33 49.72
C ILE A 472 -15.79 -21.56 48.54
N THR A 473 -14.48 -21.15 48.58
CA THR A 473 -13.85 -20.44 47.47
C THR A 473 -13.79 -21.27 46.19
N ALA A 474 -13.58 -22.58 46.28
CA ALA A 474 -13.55 -23.49 45.16
C ALA A 474 -14.95 -23.73 44.58
N LEU A 475 -16.02 -23.65 45.41
CA LEU A 475 -17.41 -23.81 44.95
C LEU A 475 -17.95 -22.63 44.15
N VAL A 476 -17.33 -21.44 44.23
CA VAL A 476 -17.70 -20.23 43.48
C VAL A 476 -17.27 -20.38 42.02
N ASN A 477 -18.15 -20.98 41.19
CA ASN A 477 -17.92 -21.22 39.78
C ASN A 477 -18.21 -19.98 38.90
N VAL A 478 -17.58 -18.82 39.22
CA VAL A 478 -17.72 -17.62 38.44
C VAL A 478 -16.46 -17.43 37.60
N GLY A 479 -16.61 -17.30 36.27
CA GLY A 479 -15.51 -17.01 35.37
C GLY A 479 -14.94 -15.61 35.62
N ASN A 480 -13.66 -15.41 35.30
CA ASN A 480 -12.96 -14.13 35.45
C ASN A 480 -13.49 -13.04 34.52
N THR A 481 -14.26 -13.39 33.51
CA THR A 481 -14.78 -12.42 32.56
C THR A 481 -16.29 -12.43 32.51
N ARG A 482 -16.88 -11.23 32.55
CA ARG A 482 -18.31 -11.01 32.34
C ARG A 482 -18.57 -10.40 30.97
N VAL A 483 -19.39 -11.04 30.17
CA VAL A 483 -19.76 -10.56 28.83
C VAL A 483 -20.69 -9.36 28.94
N ILE A 484 -20.24 -8.17 28.49
CA ILE A 484 -21.05 -6.95 28.36
C ILE A 484 -21.82 -6.99 27.02
N MET A 485 -21.09 -7.34 25.96
CA MET A 485 -21.63 -7.41 24.61
C MET A 485 -21.24 -8.74 23.99
N ARG A 486 -22.25 -9.54 23.64
CA ARG A 486 -22.02 -10.80 22.92
C ARG A 486 -21.42 -10.48 21.54
N PRO A 487 -20.67 -11.43 20.94
CA PRO A 487 -20.12 -11.26 19.61
C PRO A 487 -21.17 -10.80 18.60
N ASN A 488 -21.03 -9.59 18.10
CA ASN A 488 -21.88 -9.03 17.07
C ASN A 488 -21.11 -7.99 16.22
N GLY A 489 -21.73 -7.47 15.14
CA GLY A 489 -21.13 -6.42 14.33
C GLY A 489 -22.02 -6.02 13.16
N SER A 490 -21.53 -5.04 12.38
CA SER A 490 -22.26 -4.55 11.21
C SER A 490 -22.51 -5.65 10.17
N PRO A 491 -23.70 -5.70 9.56
CA PRO A 491 -23.96 -6.58 8.42
C PRO A 491 -23.13 -6.19 7.18
N ASN A 492 -22.58 -4.97 7.14
CA ASN A 492 -21.78 -4.48 6.03
C ASN A 492 -20.33 -4.97 6.15
N PRO A 493 -19.70 -5.39 5.04
CA PRO A 493 -18.30 -5.80 5.04
C PRO A 493 -17.36 -4.62 5.33
N VAL A 494 -16.30 -4.89 6.08
CA VAL A 494 -15.27 -3.91 6.43
C VAL A 494 -14.23 -3.76 5.32
N ALA A 495 -13.98 -4.84 4.56
CA ALA A 495 -13.08 -4.87 3.43
C ALA A 495 -13.61 -5.84 2.34
N PRO A 496 -13.27 -5.59 1.07
CA PRO A 496 -12.62 -4.39 0.52
C PRO A 496 -13.55 -3.18 0.54
N ARG A 497 -13.00 -1.98 0.76
CA ARG A 497 -13.77 -0.71 0.70
C ARG A 497 -14.06 -0.37 -0.76
N LYS A 498 -15.20 -0.84 -1.29
CA LYS A 498 -15.58 -0.73 -2.71
C LYS A 498 -15.49 0.69 -3.25
N ALA A 499 -16.02 1.68 -2.54
CA ALA A 499 -15.99 3.07 -2.96
C ALA A 499 -14.56 3.62 -3.09
N MET A 500 -13.67 3.29 -2.15
CA MET A 500 -12.29 3.76 -2.16
C MET A 500 -11.48 3.14 -3.32
N ILE A 501 -11.69 1.84 -3.60
CA ILE A 501 -11.02 1.14 -4.71
C ILE A 501 -11.49 1.71 -6.06
N LEU A 502 -12.80 1.96 -6.23
CA LEU A 502 -13.34 2.57 -7.45
C LEU A 502 -12.84 4.01 -7.64
N LEU A 503 -12.78 4.79 -6.57
CA LEU A 503 -12.24 6.15 -6.61
C LEU A 503 -10.75 6.14 -6.98
N LEU A 504 -9.96 5.25 -6.39
CA LEU A 504 -8.55 5.09 -6.73
C LEU A 504 -8.35 4.65 -8.19
N ALA A 505 -9.18 3.73 -8.67
CA ALA A 505 -9.15 3.29 -10.06
C ALA A 505 -9.46 4.44 -11.04
N LEU A 506 -10.39 5.33 -10.69
CA LEU A 506 -10.73 6.51 -11.49
C LEU A 506 -9.57 7.50 -11.52
N ILE A 507 -8.93 7.75 -10.38
CA ILE A 507 -7.73 8.63 -10.30
C ILE A 507 -6.59 8.07 -11.16
N ILE A 508 -6.28 6.79 -11.04
CA ILE A 508 -5.21 6.13 -11.81
C ILE A 508 -5.56 6.14 -13.29
N GLY A 509 -6.83 5.87 -13.64
CA GLY A 509 -7.31 5.89 -15.03
C GLY A 509 -7.18 7.26 -15.70
N CYS A 510 -7.23 8.36 -14.94
CA CYS A 510 -6.94 9.70 -15.43
C CYS A 510 -5.43 10.02 -15.44
N ALA A 511 -4.69 9.56 -14.41
CA ALA A 511 -3.29 9.91 -14.22
C ALA A 511 -2.38 9.31 -15.32
N ILE A 512 -2.65 8.10 -15.78
CA ILE A 512 -1.83 7.42 -16.79
C ILE A 512 -1.86 8.16 -18.14
N PRO A 513 -3.04 8.44 -18.77
CA PRO A 513 -3.08 9.22 -19.99
C PRO A 513 -2.52 10.64 -19.80
N PHE A 514 -2.81 11.27 -18.67
CA PHE A 514 -2.28 12.59 -18.35
C PHE A 514 -0.75 12.59 -18.34
N ALA A 515 -0.12 11.67 -17.63
CA ALA A 515 1.33 11.56 -17.57
C ALA A 515 1.94 11.32 -18.97
N TYR A 516 1.32 10.47 -19.78
CA TYR A 516 1.80 10.21 -21.14
C TYR A 516 1.77 11.46 -22.03
N PHE A 517 0.63 12.17 -22.10
CA PHE A 517 0.50 13.35 -22.94
C PHE A 517 1.28 14.55 -22.39
N PHE A 518 1.33 14.70 -21.07
CA PHE A 518 2.14 15.71 -20.41
C PHE A 518 3.64 15.54 -20.74
N LEU A 519 4.14 14.32 -20.62
CA LEU A 519 5.52 14.01 -20.99
C LEU A 519 5.78 14.22 -22.47
N SER A 520 4.82 13.88 -23.34
CA SER A 520 4.91 14.12 -24.79
C SER A 520 5.00 15.60 -25.13
N VAL A 521 4.31 16.46 -24.38
CA VAL A 521 4.38 17.93 -24.60
C VAL A 521 5.71 18.50 -24.12
N ILE A 522 6.21 18.03 -22.95
CA ILE A 522 7.51 18.51 -22.41
C ILE A 522 8.69 18.06 -23.29
N LEU A 523 8.61 16.85 -23.83
CA LEU A 523 9.68 16.29 -24.69
C LEU A 523 9.65 16.83 -26.12
N ASP A 524 8.58 17.55 -26.53
CA ASP A 524 8.48 18.13 -27.87
C ASP A 524 9.26 19.46 -27.95
N THR A 525 10.43 19.39 -28.51
CA THR A 525 11.36 20.53 -28.70
C THR A 525 11.14 21.25 -30.02
N THR A 526 10.10 20.94 -30.79
CA THR A 526 9.89 21.56 -32.10
C THR A 526 9.23 22.94 -32.01
N VAL A 527 9.59 23.83 -32.91
CA VAL A 527 8.95 25.13 -33.09
C VAL A 527 7.56 24.95 -33.65
N LYS A 528 6.54 25.55 -33.03
CA LYS A 528 5.15 25.50 -33.48
C LYS A 528 4.58 26.84 -33.91
N SER A 529 5.07 27.92 -33.34
CA SER A 529 4.55 29.27 -33.57
C SER A 529 5.65 30.32 -33.63
N ARG A 530 5.29 31.55 -34.01
CA ARG A 530 6.21 32.70 -33.98
C ARG A 530 6.76 32.96 -32.58
N LEU A 531 5.99 32.75 -31.54
CA LEU A 531 6.42 32.95 -30.15
C LEU A 531 7.61 32.06 -29.78
N ASP A 532 7.66 30.86 -30.32
CA ASP A 532 8.80 29.96 -30.12
C ASP A 532 10.10 30.47 -30.75
N LEU A 533 10.03 31.41 -31.70
CA LEU A 533 11.15 32.01 -32.43
C LEU A 533 11.61 33.32 -31.79
N ALA A 534 11.04 33.74 -30.65
CA ALA A 534 11.39 35.02 -30.01
C ALA A 534 12.88 35.13 -29.63
N ALA A 535 13.54 33.98 -29.40
CA ALA A 535 14.98 33.93 -29.11
C ALA A 535 15.89 34.10 -30.35
N LEU A 536 15.34 34.15 -31.57
CA LEU A 536 16.11 34.37 -32.80
C LEU A 536 16.30 35.87 -33.07
N LYS A 537 17.53 36.24 -33.32
CA LYS A 537 17.93 37.62 -33.71
C LYS A 537 17.66 37.91 -35.19
N VAL A 538 17.36 36.90 -35.98
CA VAL A 538 17.13 36.99 -37.42
C VAL A 538 15.80 37.69 -37.70
N PRO A 539 15.73 38.69 -38.60
CA PRO A 539 14.49 39.37 -38.95
C PRO A 539 13.43 38.38 -39.47
N PHE A 540 12.24 38.45 -38.88
CA PHE A 540 11.13 37.58 -39.22
C PHE A 540 10.24 38.21 -40.28
N LEU A 541 10.03 37.51 -41.40
CA LEU A 541 9.28 38.07 -42.55
C LEU A 541 7.80 37.67 -42.55
N ALA A 542 7.50 36.40 -42.39
CA ALA A 542 6.09 35.94 -42.46
C ALA A 542 5.90 34.53 -41.89
N GLU A 543 4.66 34.23 -41.53
CA GLU A 543 4.15 32.90 -41.25
C GLU A 543 3.33 32.38 -42.45
N ILE A 544 3.64 31.18 -42.92
CA ILE A 544 2.88 30.51 -43.96
C ILE A 544 2.05 29.40 -43.35
N PRO A 545 0.72 29.44 -43.44
CA PRO A 545 -0.15 28.45 -42.84
C PRO A 545 0.00 27.09 -43.50
N HIS A 546 -0.28 26.03 -42.72
CA HIS A 546 -0.32 24.66 -43.24
C HIS A 546 -1.52 24.48 -44.14
N SER A 547 -1.34 24.01 -45.38
CA SER A 547 -2.45 23.65 -46.28
C SER A 547 -3.08 22.32 -45.84
N VAL A 548 -4.18 22.35 -45.12
CA VAL A 548 -4.95 21.16 -44.78
C VAL A 548 -5.92 20.84 -45.92
N LEU A 549 -5.62 19.83 -46.70
CA LEU A 549 -6.65 19.15 -47.50
C LEU A 549 -7.61 18.50 -46.50
N LYS A 550 -8.86 18.97 -46.38
CA LYS A 550 -9.92 18.40 -45.52
C LYS A 550 -10.07 16.91 -45.84
N ARG A 551 -9.44 16.04 -45.05
CA ARG A 551 -9.85 14.62 -44.99
C ARG A 551 -11.18 14.56 -44.24
N GLY A 552 -12.23 14.10 -44.92
CA GLY A 552 -13.56 13.95 -44.32
C GLY A 552 -13.50 13.08 -43.07
N LYS A 553 -14.19 13.51 -41.98
CA LYS A 553 -14.25 12.89 -40.64
C LYS A 553 -14.75 11.44 -40.55
N PHE A 554 -15.08 10.76 -41.70
CA PHE A 554 -15.68 9.40 -41.68
C PHE A 554 -15.01 8.42 -42.65
N SER A 555 -13.68 8.36 -42.67
CA SER A 555 -12.95 7.38 -43.50
C SER A 555 -12.63 6.06 -42.79
N PHE A 556 -13.03 5.85 -41.53
CA PHE A 556 -12.70 4.62 -40.79
C PHE A 556 -13.66 3.44 -41.02
N LEU A 557 -14.79 3.64 -41.71
CA LEU A 557 -15.86 2.62 -41.86
C LEU A 557 -16.08 2.12 -43.28
N LYS A 558 -15.19 2.43 -44.26
CA LYS A 558 -15.24 1.79 -45.58
C LYS A 558 -13.97 0.98 -45.85
N LYS A 559 -13.96 -0.22 -45.34
CA LYS A 559 -13.10 -1.31 -45.79
C LYS A 559 -13.74 -1.88 -47.06
N GLY A 560 -13.15 -1.64 -48.18
CA GLY A 560 -13.50 -2.27 -49.47
C GLY A 560 -13.80 -1.27 -50.57
N THR A 561 -12.91 -1.23 -51.49
CA THR A 561 -12.92 -0.90 -52.92
C THR A 561 -12.01 0.26 -53.33
N LYS A 562 -11.08 -0.17 -54.15
CA LYS A 562 -10.24 0.60 -55.09
C LYS A 562 -9.28 1.61 -54.46
N LYS A 563 -7.99 1.28 -54.58
CA LYS A 563 -6.88 2.23 -54.60
C LYS A 563 -7.31 3.40 -55.51
N ALA A 564 -7.87 4.45 -54.93
CA ALA A 564 -7.80 5.76 -55.51
C ALA A 564 -6.31 6.09 -55.55
N SER A 565 -5.77 6.20 -56.74
CA SER A 565 -4.44 6.70 -57.00
C SER A 565 -4.20 7.88 -56.04
N ALA A 566 -3.27 7.70 -55.11
CA ALA A 566 -2.67 8.82 -54.45
C ALA A 566 -2.03 9.65 -55.53
N GLU A 567 -2.71 10.67 -55.99
CA GLU A 567 -2.07 11.76 -56.72
C GLU A 567 -0.93 12.19 -55.79
N LYS A 568 0.28 11.87 -56.22
CA LYS A 568 1.53 12.38 -55.65
C LYS A 568 1.29 13.85 -55.46
N GLY A 569 1.20 14.37 -54.21
CA GLY A 569 1.11 15.77 -53.92
C GLY A 569 2.37 16.47 -54.41
N GLY A 570 2.39 16.77 -55.68
CA GLY A 570 3.42 17.57 -56.29
C GLY A 570 3.37 18.99 -55.71
N CYS A 571 4.51 19.57 -55.45
CA CYS A 571 4.66 20.99 -55.13
C CYS A 571 3.87 21.80 -56.16
N ARG A 572 2.87 22.58 -55.76
CA ARG A 572 1.94 23.27 -56.64
C ARG A 572 1.90 24.73 -56.30
N ILE A 573 1.92 25.60 -57.33
CA ILE A 573 1.62 27.01 -57.14
C ILE A 573 0.18 27.19 -56.74
N VAL A 574 -0.02 27.67 -55.50
CA VAL A 574 -1.37 27.88 -54.89
C VAL A 574 -1.80 29.34 -54.97
N VAL A 575 -0.86 30.25 -55.14
CA VAL A 575 -1.07 31.70 -55.27
C VAL A 575 -1.70 31.97 -56.62
N LYS A 576 -2.84 32.69 -56.64
CA LYS A 576 -3.56 33.10 -57.88
C LYS A 576 -4.03 34.53 -57.75
N ALA A 577 -3.90 35.32 -58.85
CA ALA A 577 -4.43 36.65 -58.93
C ALA A 577 -5.95 36.66 -58.65
N GLY A 578 -6.44 37.61 -57.89
CA GLY A 578 -7.86 37.78 -57.59
C GLY A 578 -8.46 36.85 -56.50
N LYS A 579 -7.81 35.73 -56.10
CA LYS A 579 -8.26 34.87 -54.99
C LYS A 579 -7.93 35.44 -53.63
N ARG A 580 -8.92 35.48 -52.76
CA ARG A 580 -8.80 35.93 -51.36
C ARG A 580 -8.96 34.71 -50.43
N ASN A 581 -7.84 34.06 -50.16
CA ASN A 581 -7.78 32.98 -49.14
C ASN A 581 -6.56 33.20 -48.25
N MET A 582 -6.56 32.57 -47.07
CA MET A 582 -5.51 32.74 -46.06
C MET A 582 -4.09 32.53 -46.61
N MET A 583 -3.88 31.57 -47.56
CA MET A 583 -2.60 31.29 -48.20
C MET A 583 -2.16 32.45 -49.10
N ASN A 584 -3.08 32.98 -49.94
CA ASN A 584 -2.76 34.12 -50.78
C ASN A 584 -2.41 35.37 -49.94
N GLU A 585 -3.14 35.61 -48.86
CA GLU A 585 -2.82 36.73 -47.97
C GLU A 585 -1.47 36.55 -47.24
N ALA A 586 -1.12 35.37 -46.78
CA ALA A 586 0.18 35.09 -46.19
C ALA A 586 1.33 35.39 -47.17
N TYR A 587 1.19 34.98 -48.43
CA TYR A 587 2.21 35.30 -49.48
C TYR A 587 2.19 36.76 -49.89
N ARG A 588 1.05 37.47 -49.88
CA ARG A 588 0.99 38.91 -50.08
C ARG A 588 1.73 39.70 -48.98
N VAL A 589 1.53 39.30 -47.73
CA VAL A 589 2.28 39.87 -46.58
C VAL A 589 3.78 39.62 -46.77
N LEU A 590 4.13 38.38 -47.08
CA LEU A 590 5.54 38.01 -47.32
C LEU A 590 6.13 38.85 -48.46
N ARG A 591 5.42 39.04 -49.62
CA ARG A 591 5.85 39.92 -50.68
C ARG A 591 6.07 41.35 -50.23
N THR A 592 5.12 41.93 -49.50
CA THR A 592 5.22 43.32 -49.03
C THR A 592 6.44 43.50 -48.11
N ASN A 593 6.65 42.57 -47.20
CA ASN A 593 7.82 42.62 -46.28
C ASN A 593 9.13 42.40 -47.04
N LEU A 594 9.14 41.54 -48.04
CA LEU A 594 10.29 41.28 -48.90
C LEU A 594 10.65 42.52 -49.73
N ASP A 595 9.65 43.14 -50.39
CA ASP A 595 9.84 44.40 -51.17
C ASP A 595 10.38 45.55 -50.31
N LEU A 596 9.89 45.70 -49.05
CA LEU A 596 10.38 46.70 -48.11
C LEU A 596 11.83 46.50 -47.76
N MET A 597 12.28 45.25 -47.61
CA MET A 597 13.64 44.91 -47.23
C MET A 597 14.61 44.96 -48.37
N LEU A 598 14.18 44.64 -49.59
CA LEU A 598 15.03 44.70 -50.80
C LEU A 598 15.22 46.14 -51.33
N GLY A 599 14.26 47.05 -51.15
CA GLY A 599 14.26 48.40 -51.69
C GLY A 599 13.56 48.50 -53.04
N LYS A 600 13.43 49.72 -53.56
CA LYS A 600 12.60 49.99 -54.79
C LYS A 600 13.38 50.05 -56.11
N GLN A 601 14.68 49.98 -56.10
CA GLN A 601 15.51 50.21 -57.34
C GLN A 601 16.47 49.03 -57.59
N GLY A 602 16.52 48.57 -58.83
CA GLY A 602 17.44 47.55 -59.31
C GLY A 602 16.91 46.13 -59.37
N SER A 603 17.76 45.26 -59.91
CA SER A 603 17.49 43.81 -59.92
C SER A 603 17.85 43.17 -58.56
N HIS A 604 17.03 42.32 -58.03
CA HIS A 604 17.20 41.67 -56.72
C HIS A 604 17.40 40.18 -56.88
N VAL A 605 18.52 39.66 -56.35
CA VAL A 605 18.81 38.23 -56.31
C VAL A 605 18.56 37.69 -54.89
N VAL A 606 17.62 36.78 -54.73
CA VAL A 606 17.20 36.24 -53.47
C VAL A 606 17.45 34.73 -53.41
N MET A 607 18.30 34.30 -52.48
CA MET A 607 18.55 32.91 -52.24
C MET A 607 17.52 32.36 -51.24
N VAL A 608 16.97 31.19 -51.51
CA VAL A 608 16.08 30.47 -50.55
C VAL A 608 16.74 29.18 -50.10
N THR A 609 16.91 29.06 -48.80
CA THR A 609 17.51 27.86 -48.18
C THR A 609 16.76 27.48 -46.88
N SER A 610 17.18 26.40 -46.21
CA SER A 610 16.66 25.97 -44.91
C SER A 610 17.73 25.26 -44.12
N PHE A 611 17.52 25.07 -42.81
CA PHE A 611 18.40 24.25 -42.03
C PHE A 611 18.21 22.78 -42.37
N ASN A 612 16.97 22.26 -42.20
CA ASN A 612 16.63 20.86 -42.41
C ASN A 612 16.07 20.60 -43.83
N PRO A 613 16.20 19.37 -44.37
CA PRO A 613 15.47 18.95 -45.57
C PRO A 613 13.96 18.92 -45.26
N ASN A 614 13.14 18.98 -46.31
CA ASN A 614 11.69 19.01 -46.22
C ASN A 614 11.04 20.17 -45.43
N ALA A 615 11.79 21.25 -45.20
CA ALA A 615 11.27 22.48 -44.62
C ALA A 615 10.26 23.21 -45.55
N GLY A 616 10.17 22.83 -46.83
CA GLY A 616 9.25 23.40 -47.80
C GLY A 616 9.85 24.54 -48.60
N LYS A 617 11.18 24.61 -48.81
CA LYS A 617 11.87 25.59 -49.63
C LYS A 617 11.28 25.75 -51.01
N THR A 618 11.30 24.66 -51.76
CA THR A 618 10.80 24.62 -53.15
C THR A 618 9.32 25.02 -53.28
N TYR A 619 8.51 24.64 -52.32
CA TYR A 619 7.10 25.07 -52.27
C TYR A 619 6.97 26.57 -52.01
N ASN A 620 7.75 27.12 -51.09
CA ASN A 620 7.69 28.54 -50.74
C ASN A 620 8.26 29.38 -51.88
N ILE A 621 9.43 29.02 -52.45
CA ILE A 621 10.06 29.79 -53.53
C ILE A 621 9.16 29.91 -54.76
N MET A 622 8.45 28.81 -55.20
CA MET A 622 7.49 28.85 -56.30
C MET A 622 6.33 29.81 -56.04
N ASN A 623 5.79 29.80 -54.80
CA ASN A 623 4.67 30.66 -54.44
C ASN A 623 5.09 32.10 -54.19
N ILE A 624 6.33 32.37 -53.70
CA ILE A 624 6.92 33.70 -53.62
C ILE A 624 7.11 34.26 -54.99
N ALA A 625 7.75 33.53 -55.90
CA ALA A 625 7.95 33.98 -57.27
C ALA A 625 6.61 34.25 -58.00
N ALA A 626 5.61 33.36 -57.78
CA ALA A 626 4.29 33.56 -58.36
C ALA A 626 3.56 34.79 -57.78
N VAL A 627 3.71 35.15 -56.48
CA VAL A 627 3.12 36.37 -55.91
C VAL A 627 3.85 37.63 -56.38
N MET A 628 5.14 37.53 -56.63
CA MET A 628 5.95 38.63 -57.20
C MET A 628 5.61 38.92 -58.66
N SER A 629 5.40 37.89 -59.48
CA SER A 629 5.02 38.05 -60.92
C SER A 629 3.58 38.57 -61.13
N ILE A 630 2.75 38.68 -60.04
CA ILE A 630 1.43 39.36 -60.18
C ILE A 630 1.60 40.87 -60.44
N LYS A 631 2.70 41.45 -60.04
CA LYS A 631 3.09 42.81 -60.46
C LYS A 631 3.67 42.74 -61.91
N PRO A 632 3.73 43.87 -62.63
CA PRO A 632 4.38 43.91 -63.95
C PRO A 632 5.91 43.89 -63.81
N ALA A 633 6.43 42.79 -63.14
CA ALA A 633 7.84 42.58 -62.84
C ALA A 633 8.29 41.24 -63.47
N LYS A 634 9.39 41.20 -64.14
CA LYS A 634 9.96 39.97 -64.68
C LYS A 634 10.67 39.20 -63.59
N VAL A 635 10.21 37.99 -63.34
CA VAL A 635 10.70 37.11 -62.29
C VAL A 635 11.28 35.84 -62.89
N VAL A 636 12.45 35.40 -62.38
CA VAL A 636 12.99 34.09 -62.73
C VAL A 636 13.27 33.24 -61.51
N LEU A 637 12.96 31.99 -61.61
CA LEU A 637 13.30 30.90 -60.66
C LEU A 637 14.54 30.18 -61.19
N VAL A 638 15.57 30.00 -60.38
CA VAL A 638 16.79 29.26 -60.70
C VAL A 638 16.91 28.06 -59.76
N ASP A 639 16.93 26.86 -60.27
CA ASP A 639 17.13 25.63 -59.47
C ASP A 639 18.63 25.36 -59.33
N LEU A 640 19.19 25.72 -58.15
CA LEU A 640 20.57 25.42 -57.77
C LEU A 640 20.68 24.20 -56.82
N ASP A 641 19.60 23.46 -56.60
CA ASP A 641 19.73 22.15 -55.97
C ASP A 641 20.20 21.11 -57.01
N LEU A 642 21.48 21.27 -57.40
CA LEU A 642 22.14 20.45 -58.45
C LEU A 642 22.18 18.95 -58.07
N ARG A 643 21.74 18.59 -56.88
CA ARG A 643 21.70 17.20 -56.40
C ARG A 643 20.36 16.56 -56.53
N LYS A 644 19.27 17.29 -56.31
CA LYS A 644 17.89 16.73 -56.30
C LYS A 644 17.03 17.27 -57.42
N ALA A 645 17.32 18.46 -57.97
CA ALA A 645 16.55 19.20 -58.96
C ALA A 645 15.06 19.28 -58.53
N SER A 646 14.83 19.69 -57.30
CA SER A 646 13.53 19.67 -56.66
C SER A 646 12.53 20.64 -57.29
N LEU A 647 13.01 21.83 -57.66
CA LEU A 647 12.24 22.90 -58.29
C LEU A 647 11.91 22.52 -59.73
N SER A 648 12.89 22.03 -60.50
CA SER A 648 12.73 21.56 -61.87
C SER A 648 11.64 20.47 -61.97
N LYS A 649 11.68 19.49 -61.09
CA LYS A 649 10.67 18.42 -61.02
C LYS A 649 9.29 18.95 -60.63
N ALA A 650 9.22 19.89 -59.69
CA ALA A 650 7.95 20.42 -59.21
C ALA A 650 7.20 21.25 -60.27
N LEU A 651 7.93 21.96 -61.11
CA LEU A 651 7.40 22.77 -62.18
C LEU A 651 7.24 22.02 -63.53
N ASN A 652 7.58 20.72 -63.54
CA ASN A 652 7.64 19.88 -64.75
C ASN A 652 8.55 20.49 -65.82
N ALA A 653 9.54 21.28 -65.42
CA ALA A 653 10.53 21.93 -66.29
C ALA A 653 11.76 21.02 -66.47
N ASN A 654 11.52 19.75 -66.81
CA ASN A 654 12.57 18.78 -67.05
C ASN A 654 13.17 18.99 -68.45
N ALA A 655 14.21 19.82 -68.54
CA ALA A 655 14.97 20.03 -69.74
C ALA A 655 16.31 19.28 -69.71
N SER A 656 16.79 18.85 -70.87
CA SER A 656 18.11 18.22 -70.97
C SER A 656 19.24 19.23 -70.81
N VAL A 657 18.97 20.50 -70.98
CA VAL A 657 19.91 21.64 -70.77
C VAL A 657 19.39 22.55 -69.67
N GLY A 658 20.28 23.12 -68.89
CA GLY A 658 19.88 23.93 -67.72
C GLY A 658 21.12 24.60 -67.07
N VAL A 659 20.97 24.92 -65.76
CA VAL A 659 22.06 25.54 -65.01
C VAL A 659 23.37 24.77 -65.12
N SER A 660 23.32 23.45 -65.02
CA SER A 660 24.53 22.61 -65.08
C SER A 660 25.23 22.72 -66.45
N SER A 661 24.49 22.77 -67.55
CA SER A 661 25.04 22.91 -68.88
C SER A 661 25.66 24.32 -69.13
N TYR A 662 25.03 25.35 -68.54
CA TYR A 662 25.62 26.74 -68.59
C TYR A 662 26.90 26.81 -67.77
N LEU A 663 26.89 26.29 -66.52
CA LEU A 663 28.06 26.35 -65.67
C LEU A 663 29.22 25.49 -66.17
N ASN A 664 28.95 24.46 -66.94
CA ASN A 664 29.97 23.64 -67.63
C ASN A 664 30.52 24.32 -68.90
N GLY A 665 29.90 25.38 -69.38
CA GLY A 665 30.30 26.07 -70.55
C GLY A 665 29.75 25.49 -71.89
N ASP A 666 28.89 24.50 -71.83
CA ASP A 666 28.26 23.85 -73.01
C ASP A 666 27.26 24.76 -73.66
N VAL A 667 26.63 25.66 -72.92
CA VAL A 667 25.66 26.65 -73.40
C VAL A 667 25.97 27.99 -72.82
N ARG A 668 26.06 29.05 -73.65
CA ARG A 668 26.37 30.43 -73.23
C ARG A 668 25.16 31.37 -73.25
N ASP A 669 24.10 31.02 -73.94
CA ASP A 669 22.86 31.81 -74.00
C ASP A 669 21.84 31.36 -72.91
N LEU A 670 21.48 32.27 -71.99
CA LEU A 670 20.45 32.04 -71.01
C LEU A 670 19.06 31.79 -71.62
N GLY A 671 18.78 32.34 -72.80
CA GLY A 671 17.51 32.17 -73.48
C GLY A 671 17.22 30.72 -73.80
N SER A 672 18.27 29.95 -74.14
CA SER A 672 18.15 28.54 -74.58
C SER A 672 17.89 27.57 -73.39
N ILE A 673 18.19 27.99 -72.16
CA ILE A 673 17.96 27.18 -70.96
C ILE A 673 16.77 27.66 -70.13
N THR A 674 16.10 28.74 -70.54
CA THR A 674 14.98 29.35 -69.83
C THR A 674 13.66 28.73 -70.31
N VAL A 675 12.85 28.26 -69.37
CA VAL A 675 11.51 27.71 -69.57
C VAL A 675 10.47 28.69 -69.06
N ASN A 676 9.53 29.11 -69.85
CA ASN A 676 8.43 29.97 -69.44
C ASN A 676 7.39 29.18 -68.67
N ILE A 677 7.07 29.61 -67.42
CA ILE A 677 6.10 28.99 -66.56
C ILE A 677 4.73 29.67 -66.60
N SER A 678 4.77 31.01 -66.67
CA SER A 678 3.56 31.83 -66.77
C SER A 678 3.94 33.24 -67.22
N LYS A 679 2.95 34.10 -67.49
CA LYS A 679 3.22 35.49 -67.81
C LYS A 679 4.12 36.11 -66.71
N ASP A 680 5.25 36.67 -67.16
CA ASP A 680 6.27 37.34 -66.35
C ASP A 680 6.99 36.45 -65.30
N LEU A 681 6.87 35.08 -65.41
CA LEU A 681 7.54 34.11 -64.56
C LEU A 681 8.24 33.03 -65.37
N ASP A 682 9.56 33.04 -65.36
CA ASP A 682 10.42 32.09 -66.00
C ASP A 682 11.11 31.16 -65.00
N CYS A 683 11.64 30.03 -65.50
CA CYS A 683 12.39 29.07 -64.67
C CYS A 683 13.62 28.60 -65.48
N ILE A 684 14.76 28.54 -64.77
CA ILE A 684 15.94 27.88 -65.29
C ILE A 684 16.14 26.60 -64.53
N PRO A 685 15.85 25.41 -65.11
CA PRO A 685 16.00 24.11 -64.52
C PRO A 685 17.47 23.74 -64.36
N VAL A 686 17.72 22.72 -63.50
CA VAL A 686 19.07 22.16 -63.29
C VAL A 686 19.68 21.67 -64.65
N GLY A 687 18.88 21.03 -65.48
CA GLY A 687 19.35 20.21 -66.60
C GLY A 687 19.80 18.82 -66.16
N VAL A 688 20.88 18.30 -66.72
CA VAL A 688 21.47 17.04 -66.28
C VAL A 688 22.15 17.23 -64.95
N LEU A 689 21.90 16.30 -64.00
CA LEU A 689 22.54 16.36 -62.65
C LEU A 689 24.04 16.13 -62.77
N PRO A 690 24.88 17.13 -62.36
CA PRO A 690 26.31 16.98 -62.47
C PRO A 690 26.92 16.11 -61.40
N PRO A 691 28.06 15.43 -61.64
CA PRO A 691 28.75 14.65 -60.65
C PRO A 691 29.49 15.51 -59.59
N ASN A 692 29.83 16.72 -59.95
CA ASN A 692 30.67 17.70 -59.19
C ASN A 692 29.96 19.05 -58.98
N PRO A 693 28.84 19.14 -58.28
CA PRO A 693 28.02 20.33 -58.16
C PRO A 693 28.78 21.52 -57.49
N THR A 694 29.61 21.27 -56.53
CA THR A 694 30.33 22.33 -55.80
C THR A 694 31.38 23.00 -56.66
N GLU A 695 32.14 22.23 -57.44
CA GLU A 695 33.17 22.79 -58.36
C GLU A 695 32.55 23.65 -59.46
N LEU A 696 31.38 23.25 -59.95
CA LEU A 696 30.64 24.04 -60.94
C LEU A 696 30.19 25.39 -60.38
N LEU A 697 29.78 25.46 -59.10
CA LEU A 697 29.40 26.70 -58.46
C LEU A 697 30.60 27.61 -58.18
N LEU A 698 31.81 27.04 -58.03
CA LEU A 698 33.05 27.79 -57.87
C LEU A 698 33.64 28.25 -59.25
N SER A 699 33.08 27.79 -60.32
CA SER A 699 33.54 28.22 -61.68
C SER A 699 33.26 29.70 -61.93
N GLY A 700 34.07 30.36 -62.72
CA GLY A 700 33.87 31.76 -63.11
C GLY A 700 32.62 32.03 -63.93
N GLU A 701 31.91 31.02 -64.40
CA GLU A 701 30.64 31.09 -65.15
C GLU A 701 29.44 31.42 -64.30
N PHE A 702 29.43 31.02 -62.96
CA PHE A 702 28.35 31.33 -62.06
C PHE A 702 28.12 32.84 -61.80
N PRO A 703 29.15 33.65 -61.49
CA PRO A 703 29.02 35.12 -61.46
C PRO A 703 28.49 35.74 -62.73
N LYS A 704 28.95 35.28 -63.89
CA LYS A 704 28.51 35.79 -65.18
C LYS A 704 27.03 35.48 -65.44
N MET A 705 26.60 34.31 -65.02
CA MET A 705 25.17 33.91 -65.10
C MET A 705 24.32 34.86 -64.20
N ILE A 706 24.73 35.16 -62.98
CA ILE A 706 24.00 36.07 -62.12
C ILE A 706 23.94 37.49 -62.68
N GLU A 707 25.03 37.98 -63.27
CA GLU A 707 25.08 39.30 -63.89
C GLU A 707 24.15 39.42 -65.10
N GLN A 708 24.15 38.44 -65.96
CA GLN A 708 23.20 38.36 -67.10
C GLN A 708 21.74 38.26 -66.60
N LEU A 709 21.43 37.49 -65.51
CA LEU A 709 20.12 37.44 -64.97
C LEU A 709 19.66 38.77 -64.37
N ARG A 710 20.58 39.51 -63.67
CA ARG A 710 20.32 40.86 -63.17
C ARG A 710 19.95 41.84 -64.27
N SER A 711 20.56 41.73 -65.46
CA SER A 711 20.26 42.63 -66.59
C SER A 711 18.86 42.36 -67.23
N LYS A 712 18.30 41.16 -67.04
CA LYS A 712 17.08 40.74 -67.71
C LYS A 712 15.83 40.66 -66.79
N TYR A 713 16.06 40.42 -65.53
CA TYR A 713 14.97 40.18 -64.57
C TYR A 713 15.03 41.13 -63.37
N GLU A 714 13.90 41.54 -62.84
CA GLU A 714 13.77 42.40 -61.66
C GLU A 714 13.98 41.57 -60.37
N TYR A 715 13.48 40.32 -60.36
CA TYR A 715 13.67 39.40 -59.26
C TYR A 715 14.19 38.05 -59.76
N VAL A 716 15.32 37.64 -59.15
CA VAL A 716 15.94 36.33 -59.37
C VAL A 716 15.86 35.54 -58.08
N PHE A 717 15.06 34.47 -58.03
CA PHE A 717 14.93 33.58 -56.88
C PHE A 717 15.70 32.29 -57.11
N ILE A 718 16.61 31.95 -56.21
CA ILE A 718 17.53 30.81 -56.30
C ILE A 718 17.14 29.77 -55.26
N ASP A 719 16.72 28.55 -55.69
CA ASP A 719 16.46 27.42 -54.77
C ASP A 719 17.75 26.68 -54.47
N CYS A 720 18.24 26.81 -53.22
CA CYS A 720 19.47 26.19 -52.75
C CYS A 720 19.20 24.99 -51.85
N PRO A 721 20.10 23.99 -51.78
CA PRO A 721 19.99 22.87 -50.84
C PRO A 721 20.03 23.32 -49.37
N PRO A 722 19.57 22.46 -48.42
CA PRO A 722 19.66 22.77 -46.99
C PRO A 722 21.11 22.94 -46.54
N ILE A 723 21.36 23.91 -45.65
CA ILE A 723 22.70 24.23 -45.13
C ILE A 723 23.29 23.12 -44.25
N GLU A 724 22.47 22.30 -43.64
CA GLU A 724 22.89 21.16 -42.81
C GLU A 724 23.61 20.09 -43.66
N ILE A 725 23.26 19.95 -44.91
CA ILE A 725 23.71 18.86 -45.78
C ILE A 725 24.95 19.22 -46.60
N VAL A 726 24.99 20.47 -47.17
CA VAL A 726 26.02 20.86 -48.10
C VAL A 726 26.40 22.34 -48.00
N ALA A 727 27.67 22.65 -48.34
CA ALA A 727 28.22 24.01 -48.31
C ALA A 727 27.84 24.86 -49.51
N ASP A 728 27.12 24.32 -50.50
CA ASP A 728 26.80 24.99 -51.77
C ASP A 728 26.08 26.33 -51.58
N SER A 729 25.18 26.41 -50.55
CA SER A 729 24.51 27.67 -50.19
C SER A 729 25.47 28.77 -49.67
N ALA A 730 26.60 28.40 -49.10
CA ALA A 730 27.60 29.36 -48.61
C ALA A 730 28.41 29.94 -49.78
N ILE A 731 28.57 29.25 -50.89
CA ILE A 731 29.23 29.76 -52.12
C ILE A 731 28.30 30.77 -52.80
N VAL A 732 27.02 30.46 -52.86
CA VAL A 732 26.00 31.28 -53.54
C VAL A 732 25.76 32.62 -52.80
N THR A 733 25.88 32.65 -51.48
CA THR A 733 25.52 33.82 -50.64
C THR A 733 26.28 35.13 -51.02
N GLN A 734 27.46 35.03 -51.56
CA GLN A 734 28.28 36.22 -51.98
C GLN A 734 27.78 36.93 -53.27
N TYR A 735 26.87 36.26 -54.01
CA TYR A 735 26.33 36.79 -55.27
C TYR A 735 24.86 37.19 -55.11
N VAL A 736 24.28 37.12 -53.91
CA VAL A 736 22.86 37.42 -53.65
C VAL A 736 22.71 38.65 -52.78
N ASP A 737 21.56 39.30 -52.88
CA ASP A 737 21.25 40.53 -52.13
C ASP A 737 20.55 40.17 -50.78
N MET A 738 19.93 38.98 -50.70
CA MET A 738 19.22 38.53 -49.49
C MET A 738 19.12 37.00 -49.47
N THR A 739 19.09 36.45 -48.24
CA THR A 739 18.89 35.04 -47.97
C THR A 739 17.59 34.81 -47.18
N LEU A 740 16.62 34.10 -47.80
CA LEU A 740 15.41 33.66 -47.15
C LEU A 740 15.64 32.29 -46.51
N PHE A 741 15.54 32.25 -45.24
CA PHE A 741 15.70 31.04 -44.47
C PHE A 741 14.35 30.47 -44.09
N ILE A 742 14.03 29.26 -44.58
CA ILE A 742 12.73 28.61 -44.35
C ILE A 742 12.84 27.66 -43.18
N ALA A 743 12.16 27.95 -42.06
CA ALA A 743 11.93 27.06 -40.94
C ALA A 743 10.52 26.43 -41.06
N ARG A 744 10.36 25.20 -40.65
CA ARG A 744 9.04 24.53 -40.70
C ARG A 744 8.55 24.23 -39.31
N ALA A 745 7.35 24.69 -39.00
CA ALA A 745 6.66 24.35 -37.77
C ALA A 745 6.46 22.82 -37.65
N GLY A 746 6.73 22.26 -36.44
CA GLY A 746 6.69 20.82 -36.16
C GLY A 746 7.88 20.03 -36.74
N LEU A 747 8.88 20.66 -37.36
CA LEU A 747 10.09 20.01 -37.86
C LEU A 747 11.37 20.70 -37.37
N PHE A 748 11.33 22.01 -37.23
CA PHE A 748 12.49 22.78 -36.77
C PHE A 748 12.65 22.70 -35.25
N ASP A 749 13.83 22.23 -34.80
CA ASP A 749 14.10 22.04 -33.38
C ASP A 749 14.59 23.36 -32.74
N LYS A 750 14.01 23.77 -31.64
CA LYS A 750 14.40 24.96 -30.86
C LYS A 750 15.88 24.96 -30.44
N ARG A 751 16.47 23.79 -30.25
CA ARG A 751 17.87 23.61 -29.89
C ARG A 751 18.85 24.10 -30.99
N LEU A 752 18.35 24.26 -32.23
CA LEU A 752 19.16 24.79 -33.34
C LEU A 752 19.17 26.33 -33.43
N MET A 753 18.36 27.02 -32.64
CA MET A 753 18.27 28.46 -32.64
C MET A 753 19.60 29.15 -32.33
N PRO A 754 20.42 28.74 -31.36
CA PRO A 754 21.71 29.35 -31.09
C PRO A 754 22.62 29.29 -32.29
N LYS A 755 22.63 28.20 -33.06
CA LYS A 755 23.43 28.03 -34.26
C LYS A 755 22.97 28.95 -35.39
N ILE A 756 21.68 29.20 -35.51
CA ILE A 756 21.17 30.18 -36.49
C ILE A 756 21.55 31.61 -36.09
N ASN A 757 21.46 31.95 -34.82
CA ASN A 757 21.92 33.24 -34.33
C ASN A 757 23.44 33.45 -34.60
N GLU A 758 24.26 32.42 -34.40
CA GLU A 758 25.68 32.43 -34.75
C GLU A 758 25.92 32.71 -36.23
N LEU A 759 25.20 32.01 -37.13
CA LEU A 759 25.29 32.23 -38.58
C LEU A 759 24.88 33.65 -38.97
N TYR A 760 23.91 34.23 -38.28
CA TYR A 760 23.43 35.58 -38.50
C TYR A 760 24.44 36.63 -38.01
N GLU A 761 24.99 36.48 -36.82
CA GLU A 761 25.96 37.37 -36.20
C GLU A 761 27.31 37.37 -36.95
N GLN A 762 27.73 36.24 -37.47
CA GLN A 762 28.93 36.11 -38.31
C GLN A 762 28.75 36.69 -39.72
N ASN A 763 27.54 37.19 -40.08
CA ASN A 763 27.14 37.62 -41.42
C ASN A 763 27.50 36.61 -42.52
N LYS A 764 27.38 35.29 -42.18
CA LYS A 764 27.74 34.21 -43.08
C LYS A 764 26.83 34.15 -44.30
N TYR A 765 25.59 34.63 -44.18
CA TYR A 765 24.60 34.73 -45.22
C TYR A 765 24.12 36.17 -45.37
N THR A 766 24.13 36.68 -46.62
CA THR A 766 23.78 38.06 -46.94
C THR A 766 22.35 38.37 -46.55
N ARG A 767 22.12 39.43 -45.74
CA ARG A 767 20.79 39.89 -45.26
C ARG A 767 19.81 38.73 -44.96
N MET A 768 20.23 37.88 -44.04
CA MET A 768 19.45 36.69 -43.65
C MET A 768 18.11 37.07 -43.03
N CYS A 769 17.01 36.51 -43.53
CA CYS A 769 15.67 36.70 -43.04
C CYS A 769 14.96 35.35 -42.85
N LEU A 770 13.99 35.26 -41.94
CA LEU A 770 13.30 34.02 -41.56
C LEU A 770 11.83 33.99 -42.04
N VAL A 771 11.42 32.86 -42.58
CA VAL A 771 10.02 32.55 -42.88
C VAL A 771 9.63 31.25 -42.19
N LEU A 772 8.55 31.28 -41.38
CA LEU A 772 8.04 30.10 -40.72
C LEU A 772 6.93 29.45 -41.57
N ASN A 773 7.21 28.26 -42.06
CA ASN A 773 6.32 27.52 -42.92
C ASN A 773 5.52 26.44 -42.16
N GLY A 774 4.28 26.22 -42.56
CA GLY A 774 3.43 25.09 -42.08
C GLY A 774 2.86 25.34 -40.68
N VAL A 775 2.61 26.57 -40.32
CA VAL A 775 2.01 26.94 -39.03
C VAL A 775 0.57 26.42 -38.99
N GLN A 776 0.23 25.67 -37.96
CA GLN A 776 -1.15 25.23 -37.71
C GLN A 776 -1.97 26.37 -37.11
N MET A 777 -2.72 27.05 -37.93
CA MET A 777 -3.70 28.02 -37.47
C MET A 777 -4.94 27.26 -37.01
N GLU A 778 -5.09 27.01 -35.71
CA GLU A 778 -6.35 26.54 -35.14
C GLU A 778 -7.41 27.61 -35.34
N TYR A 779 -8.34 27.36 -36.27
CA TYR A 779 -9.60 28.09 -36.35
C TYR A 779 -10.41 27.76 -35.07
N LYS A 780 -10.34 28.63 -34.06
CA LYS A 780 -11.27 28.60 -32.90
C LYS A 780 -12.52 29.40 -33.29
N PRO A 781 -13.63 28.75 -33.71
CA PRO A 781 -14.92 29.42 -33.78
C PRO A 781 -15.49 29.46 -32.37
N TYR A 782 -15.45 30.51 -31.69
CA TYR A 782 -15.96 30.82 -30.35
C TYR A 782 -14.87 31.25 -29.36
N ALA A 783 -14.46 32.50 -29.45
CA ALA A 783 -14.09 33.25 -28.27
C ALA A 783 -14.98 34.48 -28.22
N LYS A 784 -16.22 34.29 -27.69
CA LYS A 784 -16.95 35.35 -27.02
C LYS A 784 -16.34 35.49 -25.64
N SER A 785 -15.98 36.70 -25.29
CA SER A 785 -15.61 37.18 -23.94
C SER A 785 -14.15 37.16 -23.58
N GLY A 786 -13.48 38.30 -23.64
CA GLY A 786 -12.82 38.98 -22.56
C GLY A 786 -11.37 38.62 -22.28
N TYR A 787 -10.52 39.66 -22.45
CA TYR A 787 -9.16 39.80 -21.90
C TYR A 787 -8.09 38.86 -22.45
N GLY A 788 -7.45 39.27 -23.52
CA GLY A 788 -6.17 38.78 -23.98
C GLY A 788 -5.30 39.97 -24.43
N TYR A 789 -4.31 40.31 -23.62
CA TYR A 789 -3.27 41.24 -24.04
C TYR A 789 -2.46 40.57 -25.14
N GLY A 790 -2.72 40.94 -26.40
CA GLY A 790 -1.92 40.56 -27.54
C GLY A 790 -1.39 41.84 -28.18
N TYR A 791 -0.14 42.19 -27.95
CA TYR A 791 0.58 43.19 -28.79
C TYR A 791 0.77 42.53 -30.15
N GLY A 792 -0.18 42.74 -31.05
CA GLY A 792 -0.10 42.44 -32.46
C GLY A 792 -0.40 43.72 -33.21
N TYR A 793 0.56 44.26 -33.92
CA TYR A 793 0.30 45.23 -34.98
C TYR A 793 -0.61 44.56 -35.99
N GLY A 794 -1.93 44.59 -35.73
CA GLY A 794 -2.96 44.13 -36.63
C GLY A 794 -3.71 45.32 -37.21
N TYR A 795 -3.49 45.64 -38.50
CA TYR A 795 -4.45 46.43 -39.25
C TYR A 795 -5.75 45.65 -39.29
N GLY A 796 -6.69 46.02 -38.42
CA GLY A 796 -8.03 45.51 -38.45
C GLY A 796 -8.81 46.04 -39.61
N TYR A 797 -9.08 45.25 -40.61
CA TYR A 797 -10.19 45.40 -41.53
C TYR A 797 -11.16 44.25 -41.29
N GLY A 798 -12.18 44.57 -40.50
CA GLY A 798 -13.34 43.69 -40.37
C GLY A 798 -14.17 43.73 -41.65
N TYR A 799 -14.14 42.66 -42.41
CA TYR A 799 -15.13 42.35 -43.41
C TYR A 799 -15.68 40.97 -43.18
N GLY A 800 -16.95 40.98 -42.81
CA GLY A 800 -17.77 39.77 -42.78
C GLY A 800 -17.89 39.21 -44.19
N TYR A 801 -17.51 37.93 -44.35
CA TYR A 801 -17.74 37.21 -45.59
C TYR A 801 -18.92 36.28 -45.39
N GLY A 802 -20.00 36.58 -46.19
CA GLY A 802 -21.07 35.67 -46.47
C GLY A 802 -20.56 34.49 -47.32
N ASN A 803 -21.05 33.33 -47.02
CA ASN A 803 -20.94 32.15 -47.90
C ASN A 803 -21.66 32.43 -49.18
N ASP A 804 -20.92 32.58 -50.28
CA ASP A 804 -21.49 32.32 -51.63
C ASP A 804 -21.39 30.82 -51.88
N SER A 805 -22.47 30.13 -51.73
CA SER A 805 -22.75 28.84 -52.32
C SER A 805 -23.14 29.11 -53.80
N ASP A 806 -22.33 28.67 -54.72
CA ASP A 806 -22.70 28.55 -56.10
C ASP A 806 -23.89 27.57 -56.25
N ASP A 807 -25.09 28.15 -56.37
CA ASP A 807 -26.27 27.43 -56.83
C ASP A 807 -26.41 27.73 -58.35
N SER A 808 -26.05 26.79 -59.17
CA SER A 808 -26.36 26.79 -60.59
C SER A 808 -27.26 25.57 -60.89
N GLY A 809 -28.52 25.88 -61.17
CA GLY A 809 -29.19 25.10 -62.16
C GLY A 809 -30.46 24.35 -61.82
N SER A 810 -31.47 24.87 -62.37
CA SER A 810 -32.67 24.27 -62.96
C SER A 810 -33.87 24.00 -62.04
N SER A 811 -34.80 24.92 -62.20
CA SER A 811 -36.26 24.74 -62.12
C SER A 811 -36.75 23.48 -62.85
N GLU A 812 -37.56 22.66 -62.17
CA GLU A 812 -38.76 22.10 -62.78
C GLU A 812 -39.81 21.78 -61.70
N SER A 813 -40.95 22.40 -61.96
CA SER A 813 -42.24 22.20 -61.27
C SER A 813 -42.76 20.79 -61.40
N LYS A 814 -43.41 20.22 -60.40
CA LYS A 814 -44.80 19.68 -60.50
C LYS A 814 -45.21 19.03 -59.16
N ASN A 815 -46.41 19.55 -58.82
CA ASN A 815 -47.45 19.00 -57.92
C ASN A 815 -47.10 18.67 -56.49
#